data_fdf694ac1d7ed25146701af06a4f02ad
#
_entry.id   fdf694ac1d7ed25146701af06a4f02ad
#
_cell.length_a   1.000
_cell.length_b   1.000
_cell.length_c   1.000
_cell.angle_alpha   90.00
_cell.angle_beta   90.00
_cell.angle_gamma   90.00
#
_symmetry.space_group_name_H-M   'P 1'
#
loop_
_entity.id
_entity.type
_entity.pdbx_description
1 polymer ?
#
loop_
_entity_poly.entity_id
_entity_poly.type
_entity_poly.pdbx_seq_one_letter_code
_entity_poly.pdbx_strand_id
1 'polypeptide(L)'
;MNVSRCYVRITSSYGLRHGSYKFSGVFVRLDDCDNKIPFASNAVVETPEFVNAEPCVGQVWEIVGSASTSIIRTNNNYEITQFKFVNPEIAMMVMPESLEEFYKFVGSNNEFEGIGETTARRLGEKFGIQLLSMIKSGEIQPIAEFLTHKKAESFLKGFRKYENIQFAFEFAKLGIPQSIQQKLFKLYKKDAFEQLKSNPYLLQTFGLSLDKVDEIAIHSFGIDEYDRRRLNALVEYAMNKHCRDGHTVIELDFLWDHVFEYTNDEYIAEEAIKSASSSLGVYYNLESGLVHHTGLYVMESVIAKRIKYLLKSNDVHLSGSDIAYQHVIKKLSFQLNDKQTEGLIHSLNSRIFTLTGGAGTGKTTVLKAVVDTYQMLNFKVFGLALSGRAAKRLRESIDIETQTIQRFLMLNDDDIALYDSILVLIDEASMIDVPNLYKVLMKLPRDREVRLVFSGDEEQLPPIGAGLVLSELINSGIIPRTHLTEVRRQSCETGIPSYANDIRNGRVPDNLHYKNISFEVCNNQELVSRAVDLYMKFERKGQIIAPTRQLTKEINSLCQAVANPYGRTLLMAGTGADYEDVGIRIGDPVIFTRNDYKADLQNGTLGKVVSLYDKEDKNILVKVKIDTGEIVGVTYSMIDNLELAYAITLHKAQGSQFETVISPITNSRVIDKSWVYTAITRATKNMFWLGREKILRNAITSGTKASKRQVYLSKLITNEVASIK
;
A
#
# COMPACT_ATOMS: atom_id res chain seq x y z
N MET A 1 36.16 6.07 12.10
CA MET A 1 36.67 6.90 10.98
C MET A 1 35.56 7.05 9.98
N ASN A 2 35.18 8.28 9.63
CA ASN A 2 34.23 8.46 8.52
C ASN A 2 34.98 8.20 7.23
N VAL A 3 34.80 7.04 6.63
CA VAL A 3 35.19 6.78 5.26
C VAL A 3 34.05 7.29 4.40
N SER A 4 34.22 8.41 3.71
CA SER A 4 33.12 8.99 2.94
C SER A 4 32.97 8.28 1.58
N ARG A 5 34.05 7.87 0.94
CA ARG A 5 34.05 7.18 -0.36
C ARG A 5 35.17 6.14 -0.44
N CYS A 6 34.87 4.95 -0.95
CA CYS A 6 35.86 3.93 -1.23
C CYS A 6 35.38 2.94 -2.28
N TYR A 7 36.30 2.13 -2.82
CA TYR A 7 36.02 1.10 -3.80
C TYR A 7 36.39 -0.28 -3.23
N VAL A 8 35.43 -1.19 -3.30
CA VAL A 8 35.55 -2.56 -2.75
C VAL A 8 35.39 -3.57 -3.87
N ARG A 9 36.40 -4.42 -4.11
CA ARG A 9 36.28 -5.59 -4.98
C ARG A 9 35.77 -6.77 -4.15
N ILE A 10 34.63 -7.33 -4.54
CA ILE A 10 34.00 -8.44 -3.83
C ILE A 10 34.86 -9.70 -3.89
N THR A 11 35.13 -10.28 -2.73
CA THR A 11 35.79 -11.60 -2.59
C THR A 11 34.83 -12.67 -2.11
N SER A 12 33.75 -12.29 -1.44
CA SER A 12 32.70 -13.21 -1.01
C SER A 12 31.34 -12.50 -1.03
N SER A 13 30.32 -13.17 -1.59
CA SER A 13 28.94 -12.70 -1.57
C SER A 13 28.10 -13.70 -0.78
N TYR A 14 27.24 -13.20 0.11
CA TYR A 14 26.37 -13.99 0.96
C TYR A 14 24.91 -13.99 0.47
N GLY A 15 24.66 -13.33 -0.67
CA GLY A 15 23.34 -13.19 -1.29
C GLY A 15 22.41 -12.27 -0.54
N LEU A 16 21.12 -12.32 -0.93
CA LEU A 16 20.06 -11.54 -0.31
C LEU A 16 19.61 -12.22 0.97
N ARG A 17 19.68 -11.52 2.11
CA ARG A 17 19.18 -11.97 3.41
C ARG A 17 18.48 -10.82 4.11
N HIS A 18 17.27 -11.08 4.62
CA HIS A 18 16.49 -10.09 5.38
C HIS A 18 16.28 -8.74 4.66
N GLY A 19 16.10 -8.77 3.32
CA GLY A 19 15.90 -7.55 2.53
C GLY A 19 17.19 -6.76 2.28
N SER A 20 18.37 -7.32 2.58
CA SER A 20 19.68 -6.72 2.33
C SER A 20 20.63 -7.70 1.67
N TYR A 21 21.43 -7.21 0.74
CA TYR A 21 22.59 -7.92 0.24
C TYR A 21 23.78 -7.74 1.18
N LYS A 22 24.49 -8.83 1.45
CA LYS A 22 25.71 -8.81 2.26
C LYS A 22 26.86 -9.37 1.45
N PHE A 23 27.97 -8.65 1.41
CA PHE A 23 29.20 -9.09 0.77
C PHE A 23 30.43 -8.59 1.51
N SER A 24 31.56 -9.23 1.27
CA SER A 24 32.85 -8.78 1.76
C SER A 24 33.87 -8.69 0.63
N GLY A 25 34.87 -7.84 0.81
CA GLY A 25 35.87 -7.63 -0.22
C GLY A 25 37.09 -6.88 0.25
N VAL A 26 38.00 -6.66 -0.68
CA VAL A 26 39.23 -5.90 -0.48
C VAL A 26 39.11 -4.52 -1.11
N PHE A 27 39.69 -3.53 -0.48
CA PHE A 27 39.73 -2.20 -1.03
C PHE A 27 40.61 -2.16 -2.29
N VAL A 28 40.13 -1.44 -3.28
CA VAL A 28 40.82 -1.19 -4.56
C VAL A 28 40.76 0.31 -4.89
N ARG A 29 41.48 0.78 -5.89
CA ARG A 29 41.53 2.21 -6.27
C ARG A 29 41.82 3.10 -5.06
N LEU A 30 42.86 2.75 -4.28
CA LEU A 30 43.14 3.41 -3.00
C LEU A 30 43.38 4.91 -3.12
N ASP A 31 43.87 5.36 -4.26
CA ASP A 31 44.11 6.77 -4.58
C ASP A 31 42.80 7.57 -4.79
N ASP A 32 41.71 6.88 -5.12
CA ASP A 32 40.40 7.46 -5.35
C ASP A 32 39.53 7.41 -4.07
N CYS A 33 40.09 6.91 -2.95
CA CYS A 33 39.38 6.86 -1.66
C CYS A 33 39.62 8.14 -0.86
N ASP A 34 38.57 8.68 -0.24
CA ASP A 34 38.65 9.95 0.51
C ASP A 34 39.56 9.88 1.75
N ASN A 35 39.80 8.69 2.29
CA ASN A 35 40.66 8.48 3.46
C ASN A 35 41.71 7.40 3.20
N LYS A 36 42.89 7.53 3.83
CA LYS A 36 43.93 6.49 3.80
C LYS A 36 43.42 5.20 4.48
N ILE A 37 43.35 4.15 3.71
CA ILE A 37 42.96 2.82 4.16
C ILE A 37 44.20 2.06 4.61
N PRO A 38 44.23 1.46 5.83
CA PRO A 38 45.38 0.68 6.29
C PRO A 38 45.66 -0.51 5.38
N PHE A 39 46.95 -0.87 5.25
CA PHE A 39 47.42 -1.91 4.30
C PHE A 39 46.73 -3.26 4.51
N ALA A 40 46.51 -3.71 5.71
CA ALA A 40 45.79 -4.97 6.01
C ALA A 40 44.31 -4.67 6.38
N SER A 41 43.50 -4.37 5.37
CA SER A 41 42.08 -4.03 5.58
C SER A 41 41.18 -4.76 4.64
N ASN A 42 39.95 -5.09 5.17
CA ASN A 42 38.86 -5.59 4.37
C ASN A 42 37.58 -4.80 4.65
N ALA A 43 36.62 -4.87 3.73
CA ALA A 43 35.29 -4.31 3.89
C ALA A 43 34.25 -5.40 4.02
N VAL A 44 33.25 -5.16 4.87
CA VAL A 44 31.98 -5.88 4.89
C VAL A 44 30.90 -4.85 4.61
N VAL A 45 30.10 -5.09 3.60
CA VAL A 45 29.03 -4.19 3.17
C VAL A 45 27.71 -4.90 3.28
N GLU A 46 26.76 -4.22 3.89
CA GLU A 46 25.35 -4.61 3.96
C GLU A 46 24.52 -3.49 3.37
N THR A 47 23.84 -3.77 2.25
CA THR A 47 23.12 -2.79 1.45
C THR A 47 21.72 -3.29 1.16
N PRO A 48 20.70 -2.39 1.03
CA PRO A 48 19.33 -2.79 0.73
C PRO A 48 19.22 -3.67 -0.53
N GLU A 49 18.13 -4.39 -0.66
CA GLU A 49 17.81 -5.24 -1.83
C GLU A 49 17.89 -4.48 -3.18
N PHE A 50 17.72 -3.16 -3.13
CA PHE A 50 17.72 -2.31 -4.31
C PHE A 50 19.12 -1.81 -4.66
N VAL A 51 19.85 -2.62 -5.41
CA VAL A 51 21.17 -2.28 -5.95
C VAL A 51 21.16 -2.33 -7.48
N ASN A 52 22.15 -1.68 -8.12
CA ASN A 52 22.25 -1.66 -9.58
C ASN A 52 22.68 -3.00 -10.20
N ALA A 53 23.25 -3.90 -9.41
CA ALA A 53 23.58 -5.26 -9.78
C ALA A 53 23.49 -6.17 -8.55
N GLU A 54 23.27 -7.47 -8.74
CA GLU A 54 23.42 -8.45 -7.68
C GLU A 54 24.89 -8.60 -7.31
N PRO A 55 25.30 -8.47 -6.04
CA PRO A 55 26.68 -8.55 -5.63
C PRO A 55 27.30 -9.92 -5.92
N CYS A 56 28.25 -10.00 -6.85
CA CYS A 56 28.97 -11.21 -7.24
C CYS A 56 30.48 -11.05 -7.07
N VAL A 57 31.17 -12.15 -6.80
CA VAL A 57 32.62 -12.16 -6.66
C VAL A 57 33.27 -11.60 -7.91
N GLY A 58 34.33 -10.78 -7.74
CA GLY A 58 35.08 -10.12 -8.80
C GLY A 58 34.58 -8.73 -9.19
N GLN A 59 33.31 -8.38 -8.85
CA GLN A 59 32.78 -7.03 -9.10
C GLN A 59 33.48 -5.99 -8.21
N VAL A 60 33.60 -4.76 -8.73
CA VAL A 60 34.05 -3.60 -7.96
C VAL A 60 32.84 -2.74 -7.63
N TRP A 61 32.75 -2.33 -6.37
CA TRP A 61 31.62 -1.54 -5.87
C TRP A 61 32.15 -0.24 -5.27
N GLU A 62 31.55 0.87 -5.65
CA GLU A 62 31.68 2.16 -4.99
C GLU A 62 30.79 2.19 -3.76
N ILE A 63 31.39 2.50 -2.61
CA ILE A 63 30.70 2.61 -1.33
C ILE A 63 30.92 4.02 -0.80
N VAL A 64 29.82 4.74 -0.50
CA VAL A 64 29.84 6.04 0.16
C VAL A 64 29.03 5.95 1.45
N GLY A 65 29.65 6.29 2.55
CA GLY A 65 29.00 6.25 3.84
C GLY A 65 29.99 6.11 5.00
N SER A 66 29.46 6.05 6.22
CA SER A 66 30.24 5.84 7.43
C SER A 66 30.45 4.35 7.71
N ALA A 67 31.66 3.99 8.13
CA ALA A 67 32.00 2.63 8.53
C ALA A 67 32.32 2.53 10.02
N SER A 68 31.86 1.47 10.66
CA SER A 68 32.41 1.01 11.94
C SER A 68 33.68 0.19 11.69
N THR A 69 34.68 0.33 12.54
CA THR A 69 35.96 -0.40 12.42
C THR A 69 36.16 -1.36 13.58
N SER A 70 36.64 -2.56 13.25
CA SER A 70 37.05 -3.57 14.22
C SER A 70 38.35 -4.23 13.78
N ILE A 71 39.15 -4.71 14.75
CA ILE A 71 40.36 -5.48 14.46
C ILE A 71 40.01 -6.96 14.61
N ILE A 72 40.23 -7.72 13.53
CA ILE A 72 40.02 -9.17 13.50
C ILE A 72 41.36 -9.87 13.44
N ARG A 73 41.55 -10.89 14.29
CA ARG A 73 42.71 -11.78 14.21
C ARG A 73 42.39 -12.99 13.34
N THR A 74 43.18 -13.19 12.31
CA THR A 74 43.07 -14.37 11.45
C THR A 74 43.64 -15.62 12.15
N ASN A 75 43.32 -16.79 11.64
CA ASN A 75 43.84 -18.08 12.13
C ASN A 75 45.38 -18.13 12.12
N ASN A 76 46.05 -17.30 11.32
CA ASN A 76 47.50 -17.20 11.24
C ASN A 76 48.07 -16.05 12.12
N ASN A 77 47.30 -15.54 13.05
CA ASN A 77 47.67 -14.46 14.00
C ASN A 77 47.95 -13.09 13.37
N TYR A 78 47.54 -12.85 12.13
CA TYR A 78 47.62 -11.51 11.52
C TYR A 78 46.40 -10.68 11.93
N GLU A 79 46.63 -9.41 12.28
CA GLU A 79 45.57 -8.44 12.56
C GLU A 79 45.14 -7.77 11.26
N ILE A 80 43.82 -7.80 10.99
CA ILE A 80 43.21 -7.17 9.82
C ILE A 80 42.21 -6.14 10.35
N THR A 81 42.29 -4.90 9.84
CA THR A 81 41.26 -3.90 10.13
C THR A 81 40.04 -4.15 9.24
N GLN A 82 38.92 -4.49 9.84
CA GLN A 82 37.64 -4.65 9.12
C GLN A 82 36.83 -3.37 9.20
N PHE A 83 36.41 -2.88 8.05
CA PHE A 83 35.45 -1.79 7.90
C PHE A 83 34.07 -2.37 7.61
N LYS A 84 33.08 -2.06 8.43
CA LYS A 84 31.71 -2.51 8.26
C LYS A 84 30.81 -1.33 7.88
N PHE A 85 30.25 -1.38 6.68
CA PHE A 85 29.28 -0.44 6.15
C PHE A 85 27.88 -1.07 6.27
N VAL A 86 26.97 -0.40 6.96
CA VAL A 86 25.57 -0.84 7.08
C VAL A 86 24.70 0.25 6.48
N ASN A 87 23.93 -0.09 5.46
CA ASN A 87 23.10 0.82 4.70
C ASN A 87 23.86 2.09 4.27
N PRO A 88 24.97 1.97 3.53
CA PRO A 88 25.69 3.12 3.04
C PRO A 88 24.81 3.99 2.14
N GLU A 89 25.13 5.26 2.02
CA GLU A 89 24.42 6.22 1.18
C GLU A 89 24.47 5.81 -0.30
N ILE A 90 25.65 5.29 -0.73
CA ILE A 90 25.87 4.70 -2.05
C ILE A 90 26.50 3.32 -1.87
N ALA A 91 25.93 2.32 -2.51
CA ALA A 91 26.52 1.01 -2.71
C ALA A 91 26.19 0.56 -4.15
N MET A 92 27.13 0.72 -5.05
CA MET A 92 26.89 0.51 -6.48
C MET A 92 28.05 -0.23 -7.13
N MET A 93 27.72 -1.21 -7.98
CA MET A 93 28.70 -1.80 -8.86
C MET A 93 29.17 -0.76 -9.89
N VAL A 94 30.48 -0.66 -10.06
CA VAL A 94 31.13 0.15 -11.10
C VAL A 94 31.79 -0.75 -12.11
N MET A 95 31.81 -0.29 -13.37
CA MET A 95 32.52 -1.04 -14.43
C MET A 95 34.02 -1.02 -14.24
N PRO A 96 34.71 -2.10 -14.62
CA PRO A 96 36.17 -2.11 -14.62
C PRO A 96 36.76 -0.96 -15.45
N GLU A 97 37.72 -0.22 -14.88
CA GLU A 97 38.39 0.87 -15.54
C GLU A 97 39.76 0.45 -16.10
N SER A 98 40.32 -0.64 -15.57
CA SER A 98 41.58 -1.21 -16.04
C SER A 98 41.35 -2.62 -16.62
N LEU A 99 42.27 -3.03 -17.52
CA LEU A 99 42.26 -4.39 -18.05
C LEU A 99 42.42 -5.44 -16.95
N GLU A 100 43.18 -5.15 -15.90
CA GLU A 100 43.36 -6.07 -14.78
C GLU A 100 42.05 -6.26 -13.95
N GLU A 101 41.29 -5.17 -13.72
CA GLU A 101 39.97 -5.26 -13.12
C GLU A 101 39.01 -6.04 -14.02
N PHE A 102 39.03 -5.79 -15.32
CA PHE A 102 38.22 -6.49 -16.30
C PHE A 102 38.50 -8.00 -16.29
N TYR A 103 39.76 -8.43 -16.26
CA TYR A 103 40.09 -9.86 -16.23
C TYR A 103 39.53 -10.56 -14.97
N LYS A 104 39.68 -9.90 -13.83
CA LYS A 104 39.16 -10.39 -12.55
C LYS A 104 37.65 -10.38 -12.50
N PHE A 105 37.02 -9.34 -13.06
CA PHE A 105 35.60 -9.23 -13.16
C PHE A 105 34.97 -10.37 -13.99
N VAL A 106 35.48 -10.58 -15.20
CA VAL A 106 34.98 -11.64 -16.10
C VAL A 106 35.33 -13.03 -15.57
N GLY A 107 36.58 -13.20 -15.10
CA GLY A 107 37.09 -14.50 -14.71
C GLY A 107 36.53 -15.05 -13.39
N SER A 108 36.03 -14.17 -12.51
CA SER A 108 35.49 -14.55 -11.21
C SER A 108 33.95 -14.53 -11.13
N ASN A 109 33.28 -14.06 -12.20
CA ASN A 109 31.85 -13.86 -12.21
C ASN A 109 31.14 -15.01 -12.95
N ASN A 110 30.24 -15.69 -12.26
CA ASN A 110 29.49 -16.84 -12.78
C ASN A 110 28.60 -16.54 -13.99
N GLU A 111 28.30 -15.26 -14.26
CA GLU A 111 27.54 -14.83 -15.43
C GLU A 111 28.28 -15.04 -16.76
N PHE A 112 29.62 -15.17 -16.71
CA PHE A 112 30.47 -15.45 -17.86
C PHE A 112 30.88 -16.94 -17.91
N GLU A 113 29.88 -17.79 -18.02
CA GLU A 113 30.04 -19.24 -17.92
C GLU A 113 31.11 -19.77 -18.91
N GLY A 114 32.09 -20.47 -18.39
CA GLY A 114 33.19 -21.07 -19.18
C GLY A 114 34.29 -20.08 -19.62
N ILE A 115 34.31 -18.86 -19.06
CA ILE A 115 35.37 -17.85 -19.33
C ILE A 115 36.08 -17.51 -18.03
N GLY A 116 37.21 -18.16 -17.79
CA GLY A 116 38.06 -17.85 -16.64
C GLY A 116 38.98 -16.65 -16.91
N GLU A 117 39.70 -16.20 -15.87
CA GLU A 117 40.61 -15.03 -15.91
C GLU A 117 41.65 -15.13 -17.03
N THR A 118 42.23 -16.31 -17.26
CA THR A 118 43.19 -16.55 -18.34
C THR A 118 42.58 -16.30 -19.72
N THR A 119 41.33 -16.72 -19.94
CA THR A 119 40.62 -16.52 -21.21
C THR A 119 40.26 -15.05 -21.37
N ALA A 120 39.79 -14.40 -20.29
CA ALA A 120 39.48 -12.96 -20.26
C ALA A 120 40.75 -12.11 -20.57
N ARG A 121 41.91 -12.49 -20.02
CA ARG A 121 43.21 -11.85 -20.29
C ARG A 121 43.58 -11.95 -21.76
N ARG A 122 43.51 -13.13 -22.36
CA ARG A 122 43.77 -13.36 -23.79
C ARG A 122 42.83 -12.56 -24.71
N LEU A 123 41.57 -12.41 -24.32
CA LEU A 123 40.61 -11.54 -25.03
C LEU A 123 41.04 -10.07 -24.98
N GLY A 124 41.38 -9.58 -23.80
CA GLY A 124 41.82 -8.20 -23.61
C GLY A 124 43.15 -7.90 -24.32
N GLU A 125 44.11 -8.82 -24.32
CA GLU A 125 45.37 -8.72 -25.05
C GLU A 125 45.17 -8.66 -26.57
N LYS A 126 44.16 -9.43 -27.09
CA LYS A 126 43.88 -9.46 -28.54
C LYS A 126 43.10 -8.24 -29.03
N PHE A 127 42.08 -7.83 -28.30
CA PHE A 127 41.12 -6.82 -28.75
C PHE A 127 41.29 -5.47 -28.07
N GLY A 128 42.03 -5.40 -26.94
CA GLY A 128 42.25 -4.17 -26.21
C GLY A 128 40.97 -3.39 -25.90
N ILE A 129 41.02 -2.06 -26.09
CA ILE A 129 39.88 -1.15 -25.87
C ILE A 129 38.72 -1.43 -26.85
N GLN A 130 39.01 -2.01 -28.04
CA GLN A 130 37.98 -2.35 -29.03
C GLN A 130 37.00 -3.44 -28.51
N LEU A 131 37.44 -4.27 -27.56
CA LEU A 131 36.58 -5.29 -26.96
C LEU A 131 35.31 -4.68 -26.34
N LEU A 132 35.42 -3.55 -25.66
CA LEU A 132 34.28 -2.86 -25.08
C LEU A 132 33.31 -2.29 -26.14
N SER A 133 33.85 -1.81 -27.29
CA SER A 133 33.00 -1.34 -28.39
C SER A 133 32.29 -2.50 -29.09
N MET A 134 32.94 -3.64 -29.28
CA MET A 134 32.35 -4.86 -29.82
C MET A 134 31.23 -5.43 -28.93
N ILE A 135 31.46 -5.39 -27.62
CA ILE A 135 30.44 -5.81 -26.65
C ILE A 135 29.19 -4.90 -26.77
N LYS A 136 29.39 -3.58 -26.87
CA LYS A 136 28.30 -2.60 -27.00
C LYS A 136 27.53 -2.73 -28.31
N SER A 137 28.23 -2.99 -29.45
CA SER A 137 27.59 -3.20 -30.76
C SER A 137 26.99 -4.58 -30.93
N GLY A 138 27.29 -5.53 -30.03
CA GLY A 138 26.82 -6.90 -30.11
C GLY A 138 27.48 -7.72 -31.22
N GLU A 139 28.68 -7.31 -31.64
CA GLU A 139 29.47 -7.99 -32.68
C GLU A 139 30.05 -9.31 -32.17
N ILE A 140 29.35 -10.40 -32.46
CA ILE A 140 29.69 -11.76 -32.02
C ILE A 140 30.85 -12.36 -32.83
N GLN A 141 30.92 -12.08 -34.15
CA GLN A 141 31.77 -12.78 -35.09
C GLN A 141 33.27 -12.73 -34.72
N PRO A 142 33.88 -11.58 -34.45
CA PRO A 142 35.29 -11.54 -34.09
C PRO A 142 35.61 -12.22 -32.76
N ILE A 143 34.68 -12.19 -31.81
CA ILE A 143 34.79 -12.83 -30.51
C ILE A 143 34.64 -14.36 -30.66
N ALA A 144 33.73 -14.81 -31.53
CA ALA A 144 33.48 -16.22 -31.79
C ALA A 144 34.63 -16.90 -32.58
N GLU A 145 35.32 -16.17 -33.40
CA GLU A 145 36.55 -16.66 -34.06
C GLU A 145 37.69 -16.90 -33.09
N PHE A 146 37.70 -16.20 -31.98
CA PHE A 146 38.71 -16.37 -30.92
C PHE A 146 38.26 -17.35 -29.80
N LEU A 147 37.02 -17.30 -29.45
CA LEU A 147 36.34 -18.23 -28.54
C LEU A 147 35.46 -19.18 -29.37
N THR A 148 35.01 -20.28 -28.77
CA THR A 148 33.92 -21.04 -29.40
C THR A 148 32.63 -20.20 -29.42
N HIS A 149 31.74 -20.39 -30.40
CA HIS A 149 30.52 -19.63 -30.56
C HIS A 149 29.67 -19.61 -29.26
N LYS A 150 29.54 -20.76 -28.57
CA LYS A 150 28.87 -20.88 -27.27
C LYS A 150 29.49 -19.99 -26.18
N LYS A 151 30.82 -19.89 -26.12
CA LYS A 151 31.53 -19.03 -25.16
C LYS A 151 31.40 -17.54 -25.51
N ALA A 152 31.37 -17.19 -26.80
CA ALA A 152 31.13 -15.83 -27.24
C ALA A 152 29.69 -15.37 -26.92
N GLU A 153 28.71 -16.23 -27.12
CA GLU A 153 27.32 -15.95 -26.70
C GLU A 153 27.19 -15.78 -25.18
N SER A 154 27.83 -16.67 -24.40
CA SER A 154 27.84 -16.58 -22.93
C SER A 154 28.48 -15.26 -22.47
N PHE A 155 29.57 -14.85 -23.11
CA PHE A 155 30.28 -13.59 -22.84
C PHE A 155 29.41 -12.38 -23.08
N LEU A 156 28.75 -12.30 -24.25
CA LEU A 156 27.83 -11.21 -24.57
C LEU A 156 26.56 -11.21 -23.70
N LYS A 157 26.02 -12.39 -23.41
CA LYS A 157 24.88 -12.52 -22.52
C LYS A 157 25.20 -12.04 -21.10
N GLY A 158 26.40 -12.37 -20.60
CA GLY A 158 26.90 -11.87 -19.32
C GLY A 158 26.94 -10.34 -19.29
N PHE A 159 27.51 -9.70 -20.33
CA PHE A 159 27.59 -8.24 -20.40
C PHE A 159 26.24 -7.55 -20.56
N ARG A 160 25.27 -8.15 -21.25
CA ARG A 160 23.92 -7.57 -21.38
C ARG A 160 23.23 -7.33 -20.03
N LYS A 161 23.57 -8.10 -19.01
CA LYS A 161 23.06 -7.87 -17.65
C LYS A 161 23.60 -6.57 -17.02
N TYR A 162 24.70 -6.09 -17.52
CA TYR A 162 25.39 -4.89 -17.03
C TYR A 162 25.22 -3.65 -17.93
N GLU A 163 24.43 -3.75 -19.01
CA GLU A 163 24.15 -2.61 -19.91
C GLU A 163 23.59 -1.39 -19.17
N ASN A 164 22.85 -1.62 -18.09
CA ASN A 164 22.20 -0.56 -17.33
C ASN A 164 23.13 0.11 -16.28
N ILE A 165 24.32 -0.43 -16.02
CA ILE A 165 25.21 0.07 -14.94
C ILE A 165 25.72 1.47 -15.23
N GLN A 166 26.04 1.78 -16.48
CA GLN A 166 26.49 3.09 -16.86
C GLN A 166 25.46 4.18 -16.54
N PHE A 167 24.18 3.89 -16.81
CA PHE A 167 23.09 4.81 -16.51
C PHE A 167 22.81 4.91 -15.00
N ALA A 168 22.96 3.82 -14.26
CA ALA A 168 22.79 3.84 -12.81
C ALA A 168 23.78 4.80 -12.12
N PHE A 169 25.01 4.90 -12.66
CA PHE A 169 26.00 5.84 -12.19
C PHE A 169 25.60 7.31 -12.43
N GLU A 170 25.08 7.61 -13.63
CA GLU A 170 24.57 8.96 -13.93
C GLU A 170 23.37 9.33 -13.05
N PHE A 171 22.45 8.38 -12.82
CA PHE A 171 21.33 8.60 -11.91
C PHE A 171 21.77 8.82 -10.45
N ALA A 172 22.82 8.11 -10.00
CA ALA A 172 23.34 8.30 -8.65
C ALA A 172 24.00 9.66 -8.48
N LYS A 173 24.75 10.14 -9.49
CA LYS A 173 25.30 11.50 -9.49
C LYS A 173 24.22 12.58 -9.36
N LEU A 174 23.03 12.33 -9.91
CA LEU A 174 21.86 13.18 -9.78
C LEU A 174 21.14 13.02 -8.42
N GLY A 175 21.64 12.15 -7.53
CA GLY A 175 21.02 11.89 -6.24
C GLY A 175 19.66 11.18 -6.33
N ILE A 176 19.38 10.47 -7.43
CA ILE A 176 18.14 9.72 -7.64
C ILE A 176 18.20 8.41 -6.84
N PRO A 177 17.27 8.14 -5.91
CA PRO A 177 17.24 6.91 -5.12
C PRO A 177 17.18 5.65 -5.99
N GLN A 178 17.89 4.59 -5.60
CA GLN A 178 17.94 3.33 -6.35
C GLN A 178 16.57 2.72 -6.65
N SER A 179 15.63 2.82 -5.70
CA SER A 179 14.26 2.34 -5.90
C SER A 179 13.52 3.06 -7.05
N ILE A 180 13.87 4.31 -7.32
CA ILE A 180 13.33 5.08 -8.44
C ILE A 180 14.08 4.71 -9.73
N GLN A 181 15.41 4.56 -9.68
CA GLN A 181 16.21 4.10 -10.81
C GLN A 181 15.68 2.78 -11.38
N GLN A 182 15.38 1.80 -10.52
CA GLN A 182 14.81 0.51 -10.94
C GLN A 182 13.45 0.64 -11.62
N LYS A 183 12.58 1.51 -11.13
CA LYS A 183 11.28 1.77 -11.76
C LYS A 183 11.45 2.39 -13.15
N LEU A 184 12.39 3.34 -13.29
CA LEU A 184 12.75 3.96 -14.57
C LEU A 184 13.26 2.92 -15.57
N PHE A 185 14.20 2.08 -15.15
CA PHE A 185 14.75 1.01 -16.01
C PHE A 185 13.71 -0.04 -16.38
N LYS A 186 12.80 -0.40 -15.44
CA LYS A 186 11.74 -1.34 -15.73
C LYS A 186 10.78 -0.82 -16.82
N LEU A 187 10.51 0.49 -16.83
CA LEU A 187 9.57 1.10 -17.76
C LEU A 187 10.25 1.48 -19.09
N TYR A 188 11.36 2.20 -19.03
CA TYR A 188 12.01 2.80 -20.21
C TYR A 188 13.23 2.04 -20.71
N LYS A 189 13.69 1.02 -19.97
CA LYS A 189 14.86 0.21 -20.32
C LYS A 189 16.08 1.09 -20.63
N LYS A 190 16.71 0.89 -21.81
CA LYS A 190 17.88 1.65 -22.27
C LYS A 190 17.63 3.14 -22.50
N ASP A 191 16.37 3.51 -22.72
CA ASP A 191 16.00 4.91 -23.02
C ASP A 191 15.73 5.72 -21.73
N ALA A 192 15.88 5.12 -20.54
CA ALA A 192 15.54 5.73 -19.25
C ALA A 192 16.24 7.08 -19.03
N PHE A 193 17.51 7.21 -19.38
CA PHE A 193 18.27 8.44 -19.21
C PHE A 193 17.88 9.53 -20.22
N GLU A 194 17.61 9.16 -21.46
CA GLU A 194 17.16 10.10 -22.50
C GLU A 194 15.74 10.61 -22.20
N GLN A 195 14.87 9.75 -21.68
CA GLN A 195 13.54 10.16 -21.18
C GLN A 195 13.67 11.17 -20.04
N LEU A 196 14.59 10.92 -19.10
CA LEU A 196 14.84 11.85 -18.00
C LEU A 196 15.40 13.20 -18.50
N LYS A 197 16.31 13.19 -19.45
CA LYS A 197 16.81 14.43 -20.08
C LYS A 197 15.71 15.20 -20.79
N SER A 198 14.82 14.49 -21.49
CA SER A 198 13.70 15.13 -22.18
C SER A 198 12.71 15.77 -21.22
N ASN A 199 12.45 15.10 -20.08
CA ASN A 199 11.56 15.62 -19.03
C ASN A 199 11.98 15.12 -17.63
N PRO A 200 12.78 15.88 -16.86
CA PRO A 200 13.20 15.51 -15.51
C PRO A 200 12.04 15.34 -14.54
N TYR A 201 10.91 16.02 -14.79
CA TYR A 201 9.72 15.97 -13.91
C TYR A 201 9.01 14.61 -13.92
N LEU A 202 9.36 13.71 -14.83
CA LEU A 202 8.95 12.31 -14.74
C LEU A 202 9.29 11.66 -13.39
N LEU A 203 10.33 12.11 -12.70
CA LEU A 203 10.72 11.61 -11.38
C LEU A 203 9.64 11.74 -10.32
N GLN A 204 8.73 12.73 -10.43
CA GLN A 204 7.57 12.86 -9.54
C GLN A 204 6.65 11.65 -9.63
N THR A 205 6.41 11.13 -10.83
CA THR A 205 5.56 9.95 -11.07
C THR A 205 6.10 8.72 -10.35
N PHE A 206 7.41 8.66 -10.15
CA PHE A 206 8.07 7.56 -9.43
C PHE A 206 8.19 7.79 -7.93
N GLY A 207 7.76 8.96 -7.42
CA GLY A 207 7.65 9.27 -6.00
C GLY A 207 8.79 10.13 -5.44
N LEU A 208 9.61 10.78 -6.27
CA LEU A 208 10.55 11.79 -5.81
C LEU A 208 9.78 13.10 -5.49
N SER A 209 10.16 13.79 -4.41
CA SER A 209 9.53 15.06 -4.05
C SER A 209 9.80 16.13 -5.10
N LEU A 210 8.87 17.05 -5.27
CA LEU A 210 9.00 18.14 -6.25
C LEU A 210 10.25 18.98 -6.01
N ASP A 211 10.55 19.31 -4.73
CA ASP A 211 11.77 20.09 -4.38
C ASP A 211 13.05 19.44 -4.94
N LYS A 212 13.14 18.11 -4.76
CA LYS A 212 14.32 17.37 -5.24
C LYS A 212 14.35 17.26 -6.76
N VAL A 213 13.18 17.13 -7.38
CA VAL A 213 13.06 17.10 -8.85
C VAL A 213 13.40 18.45 -9.45
N ASP A 214 12.92 19.54 -8.86
CA ASP A 214 13.18 20.91 -9.30
C ASP A 214 14.68 21.24 -9.18
N GLU A 215 15.32 20.84 -8.06
CA GLU A 215 16.77 20.94 -7.88
C GLU A 215 17.53 20.24 -9.01
N ILE A 216 17.18 18.99 -9.32
CA ILE A 216 17.80 18.21 -10.40
C ILE A 216 17.54 18.86 -11.77
N ALA A 217 16.28 19.27 -12.03
CA ALA A 217 15.89 19.83 -13.31
C ALA A 217 16.62 21.14 -13.62
N ILE A 218 16.68 22.04 -12.65
CA ILE A 218 17.31 23.37 -12.82
C ILE A 218 18.83 23.22 -12.86
N HIS A 219 19.44 22.55 -11.88
CA HIS A 219 20.91 22.55 -11.76
C HIS A 219 21.60 21.56 -12.69
N SER A 220 20.98 20.40 -12.97
CA SER A 220 21.64 19.37 -13.77
C SER A 220 21.20 19.35 -15.24
N PHE A 221 19.97 19.79 -15.52
CA PHE A 221 19.43 19.80 -16.88
C PHE A 221 19.19 21.21 -17.44
N GLY A 222 19.45 22.27 -16.65
CA GLY A 222 19.33 23.67 -17.10
C GLY A 222 17.91 24.07 -17.45
N ILE A 223 16.90 23.52 -16.78
CA ILE A 223 15.50 23.86 -16.97
C ILE A 223 15.27 25.28 -16.42
N ASP A 224 14.70 26.15 -17.25
CA ASP A 224 14.31 27.51 -16.87
C ASP A 224 13.08 27.53 -15.96
N GLU A 225 12.94 28.58 -15.14
CA GLU A 225 11.81 28.71 -14.20
C GLU A 225 10.45 28.78 -14.90
N TYR A 226 10.41 29.25 -16.15
CA TYR A 226 9.20 29.34 -16.99
C TYR A 226 9.11 28.22 -18.02
N ASP A 227 10.00 27.24 -17.96
CA ASP A 227 9.91 26.08 -18.86
C ASP A 227 8.58 25.37 -18.69
N ARG A 228 7.92 25.10 -19.80
CA ARG A 228 6.59 24.46 -19.83
C ARG A 228 6.55 23.13 -19.06
N ARG A 229 7.65 22.37 -19.07
CA ARG A 229 7.76 21.12 -18.33
C ARG A 229 7.68 21.35 -16.83
N ARG A 230 8.33 22.42 -16.33
CA ARG A 230 8.27 22.85 -14.93
C ARG A 230 6.87 23.31 -14.56
N LEU A 231 6.30 24.22 -15.36
CA LEU A 231 4.97 24.78 -15.13
C LEU A 231 3.90 23.67 -15.07
N ASN A 232 3.92 22.73 -16.01
CA ASN A 232 3.02 21.58 -15.98
C ASN A 232 3.23 20.72 -14.73
N ALA A 233 4.48 20.46 -14.35
CA ALA A 233 4.82 19.66 -13.17
C ALA A 233 4.34 20.30 -11.86
N LEU A 234 4.37 21.62 -11.74
CA LEU A 234 3.82 22.35 -10.60
C LEU A 234 2.30 22.12 -10.47
N VAL A 235 1.58 22.21 -11.58
CA VAL A 235 0.12 21.98 -11.61
C VAL A 235 -0.20 20.50 -11.29
N GLU A 236 0.53 19.57 -11.89
CA GLU A 236 0.35 18.14 -11.62
C GLU A 236 0.66 17.80 -10.15
N TYR A 237 1.68 18.43 -9.57
CA TYR A 237 2.00 18.27 -8.15
C TYR A 237 0.89 18.79 -7.25
N ALA A 238 0.40 20.01 -7.51
CA ALA A 238 -0.72 20.60 -6.77
C ALA A 238 -1.98 19.72 -6.85
N MET A 239 -2.33 19.25 -8.05
CA MET A 239 -3.42 18.32 -8.26
C MET A 239 -3.22 17.00 -7.53
N ASN A 240 -2.03 16.40 -7.62
CA ASN A 240 -1.71 15.15 -6.93
C ASN A 240 -1.76 15.30 -5.39
N LYS A 241 -1.30 16.44 -4.86
CA LYS A 241 -1.42 16.79 -3.43
C LYS A 241 -2.88 16.82 -3.01
N HIS A 242 -3.73 17.46 -3.79
CA HIS A 242 -5.17 17.53 -3.56
C HIS A 242 -5.85 16.15 -3.64
N CYS A 243 -5.50 15.34 -4.62
CA CYS A 243 -6.01 13.97 -4.76
C CYS A 243 -5.61 13.03 -3.61
N ARG A 244 -4.47 13.26 -2.94
CA ARG A 244 -4.06 12.49 -1.73
C ARG A 244 -5.03 12.67 -0.56
N ASP A 245 -5.72 13.80 -0.51
CA ASP A 245 -6.77 14.04 0.49
C ASP A 245 -8.13 13.44 0.08
N GLY A 246 -8.16 12.75 -1.07
CA GLY A 246 -9.31 11.99 -1.57
C GLY A 246 -10.20 12.74 -2.56
N HIS A 247 -9.81 13.91 -3.00
CA HIS A 247 -10.50 14.66 -4.05
C HIS A 247 -10.29 14.03 -5.43
N THR A 248 -11.20 14.26 -6.37
CA THR A 248 -11.03 13.88 -7.80
C THR A 248 -10.99 15.08 -8.73
N VAL A 249 -11.37 16.24 -8.22
CA VAL A 249 -11.52 17.49 -8.96
C VAL A 249 -11.14 18.66 -8.04
N ILE A 250 -10.71 19.78 -8.64
CA ILE A 250 -10.38 21.02 -7.94
C ILE A 250 -10.92 22.23 -8.71
N GLU A 251 -11.35 23.25 -8.01
CA GLU A 251 -11.65 24.55 -8.60
C GLU A 251 -10.35 25.27 -8.99
N LEU A 252 -10.40 26.07 -10.04
CA LEU A 252 -9.20 26.70 -10.61
C LEU A 252 -8.49 27.61 -9.61
N ASP A 253 -9.25 28.38 -8.82
CA ASP A 253 -8.71 29.31 -7.83
C ASP A 253 -7.92 28.55 -6.74
N PHE A 254 -8.45 27.43 -6.25
CA PHE A 254 -7.74 26.57 -5.28
C PHE A 254 -6.50 25.92 -5.88
N LEU A 255 -6.53 25.59 -7.17
CA LEU A 255 -5.35 25.06 -7.84
C LEU A 255 -4.25 26.12 -7.92
N TRP A 256 -4.62 27.37 -8.25
CA TRP A 256 -3.72 28.52 -8.25
C TRP A 256 -3.11 28.73 -6.86
N ASP A 257 -3.94 28.76 -5.79
CA ASP A 257 -3.47 28.88 -4.40
C ASP A 257 -2.42 27.83 -4.04
N HIS A 258 -2.63 26.58 -4.43
CA HIS A 258 -1.67 25.51 -4.14
C HIS A 258 -0.35 25.64 -4.91
N VAL A 259 -0.38 26.15 -6.14
CA VAL A 259 0.83 26.43 -6.92
C VAL A 259 1.56 27.63 -6.30
N PHE A 260 0.82 28.67 -5.93
CA PHE A 260 1.37 29.85 -5.27
C PHE A 260 2.00 29.53 -3.91
N GLU A 261 1.35 28.72 -3.07
CA GLU A 261 1.92 28.24 -1.80
C GLU A 261 3.30 27.60 -1.98
N TYR A 262 3.52 26.90 -3.10
CA TYR A 262 4.79 26.23 -3.38
C TYR A 262 5.84 27.17 -3.95
N THR A 263 5.46 28.00 -4.92
CA THR A 263 6.41 28.86 -5.66
C THR A 263 6.68 30.19 -4.95
N ASN A 264 5.72 30.67 -4.14
CA ASN A 264 5.67 32.00 -3.56
C ASN A 264 5.84 33.12 -4.61
N ASP A 265 5.39 32.86 -5.85
CA ASP A 265 5.49 33.76 -7.00
C ASP A 265 4.18 33.74 -7.79
N GLU A 266 3.49 34.91 -7.83
CA GLU A 266 2.19 35.07 -8.49
C GLU A 266 2.29 34.86 -10.01
N TYR A 267 3.37 35.34 -10.62
CA TYR A 267 3.56 35.23 -12.07
C TYR A 267 3.80 33.79 -12.50
N ILE A 268 4.62 33.05 -11.77
CA ILE A 268 4.83 31.61 -12.02
C ILE A 268 3.52 30.85 -11.82
N ALA A 269 2.74 31.18 -10.79
CA ALA A 269 1.46 30.52 -10.55
C ALA A 269 0.47 30.77 -11.71
N GLU A 270 0.37 32.01 -12.21
CA GLU A 270 -0.47 32.34 -13.37
C GLU A 270 -0.04 31.57 -14.63
N GLU A 271 1.25 31.59 -14.94
CA GLU A 271 1.78 30.93 -16.12
C GLU A 271 1.63 29.39 -16.02
N ALA A 272 1.77 28.81 -14.82
CA ALA A 272 1.52 27.39 -14.59
C ALA A 272 0.04 27.03 -14.86
N ILE A 273 -0.90 27.84 -14.38
CA ILE A 273 -2.32 27.63 -14.65
C ILE A 273 -2.66 27.76 -16.14
N LYS A 274 -2.08 28.73 -16.84
CA LYS A 274 -2.23 28.85 -18.31
C LYS A 274 -1.65 27.62 -19.03
N SER A 275 -0.54 27.10 -18.57
CA SER A 275 0.10 25.89 -19.10
C SER A 275 -0.70 24.61 -18.81
N ALA A 276 -1.54 24.59 -17.76
CA ALA A 276 -2.31 23.40 -17.34
C ALA A 276 -3.19 22.84 -18.45
N SER A 277 -3.77 23.69 -19.31
CA SER A 277 -4.59 23.26 -20.45
C SER A 277 -3.85 22.36 -21.45
N SER A 278 -2.53 22.34 -21.40
CA SER A 278 -1.64 21.55 -22.27
C SER A 278 -0.96 20.39 -21.56
N SER A 279 -1.14 20.24 -20.25
CA SER A 279 -0.66 19.10 -19.49
C SER A 279 -1.50 17.85 -19.78
N LEU A 280 -0.85 16.70 -19.87
CA LEU A 280 -1.54 15.40 -19.96
C LEU A 280 -2.02 14.91 -18.59
N GLY A 281 -1.45 15.41 -17.51
CA GLY A 281 -1.76 14.99 -16.13
C GLY A 281 -3.07 15.58 -15.60
N VAL A 282 -3.51 16.69 -16.15
CA VAL A 282 -4.76 17.36 -15.75
C VAL A 282 -5.67 17.60 -16.95
N TYR A 283 -6.97 17.54 -16.70
CA TYR A 283 -8.03 17.82 -17.69
C TYR A 283 -8.85 19.02 -17.21
N TYR A 284 -8.82 20.08 -17.97
CA TYR A 284 -9.61 21.29 -17.70
C TYR A 284 -10.96 21.18 -18.39
N ASN A 285 -12.02 21.15 -17.59
CA ASN A 285 -13.38 21.13 -18.09
C ASN A 285 -13.89 22.59 -18.23
N LEU A 286 -13.91 23.08 -19.46
CA LEU A 286 -14.33 24.46 -19.79
C LEU A 286 -15.77 24.77 -19.40
N GLU A 287 -16.68 23.78 -19.44
CA GLU A 287 -18.09 23.96 -19.12
C GLU A 287 -18.32 24.17 -17.61
N SER A 288 -17.57 23.47 -16.77
CA SER A 288 -17.73 23.51 -15.32
C SER A 288 -16.74 24.44 -14.62
N GLY A 289 -15.68 24.89 -15.29
CA GLY A 289 -14.57 25.63 -14.66
C GLY A 289 -13.72 24.79 -13.72
N LEU A 290 -13.86 23.46 -13.76
CA LEU A 290 -13.18 22.54 -12.86
C LEU A 290 -11.97 21.90 -13.54
N VAL A 291 -10.94 21.65 -12.74
CA VAL A 291 -9.74 20.93 -13.17
C VAL A 291 -9.75 19.53 -12.55
N HIS A 292 -9.57 18.53 -13.39
CA HIS A 292 -9.57 17.12 -13.00
C HIS A 292 -8.18 16.51 -13.11
N HIS A 293 -7.84 15.58 -12.23
CA HIS A 293 -6.74 14.67 -12.49
C HIS A 293 -7.15 13.75 -13.64
N THR A 294 -6.43 13.79 -14.77
CA THR A 294 -6.82 13.10 -16.01
C THR A 294 -7.13 11.60 -15.78
N GLY A 295 -6.25 10.88 -15.06
CA GLY A 295 -6.45 9.46 -14.78
C GLY A 295 -7.73 9.18 -13.98
N LEU A 296 -8.04 9.99 -12.98
CA LEU A 296 -9.26 9.84 -12.19
C LEU A 296 -10.51 10.19 -13.01
N TYR A 297 -10.46 11.26 -13.81
CA TYR A 297 -11.57 11.64 -14.69
C TYR A 297 -11.90 10.53 -15.70
N VAL A 298 -10.88 9.91 -16.29
CA VAL A 298 -11.07 8.77 -17.20
C VAL A 298 -11.73 7.60 -16.47
N MET A 299 -11.26 7.28 -15.26
CA MET A 299 -11.85 6.21 -14.45
C MET A 299 -13.32 6.52 -14.09
N GLU A 300 -13.62 7.73 -13.60
CA GLU A 300 -14.99 8.15 -13.28
C GLU A 300 -15.90 8.13 -14.53
N SER A 301 -15.39 8.58 -15.68
CA SER A 301 -16.13 8.56 -16.95
C SER A 301 -16.46 7.13 -17.41
N VAL A 302 -15.50 6.20 -17.26
CA VAL A 302 -15.72 4.79 -17.59
C VAL A 302 -16.73 4.15 -16.64
N ILE A 303 -16.65 4.46 -15.35
CA ILE A 303 -17.62 4.02 -14.34
C ILE A 303 -19.02 4.51 -14.73
N ALA A 304 -19.17 5.81 -15.01
CA ALA A 304 -20.46 6.40 -15.38
C ALA A 304 -21.04 5.76 -16.66
N LYS A 305 -20.23 5.52 -17.69
CA LYS A 305 -20.62 4.81 -18.92
C LYS A 305 -21.03 3.36 -18.66
N ARG A 306 -20.32 2.66 -17.76
CA ARG A 306 -20.69 1.28 -17.41
C ARG A 306 -22.01 1.23 -16.65
N ILE A 307 -22.23 2.17 -15.71
CA ILE A 307 -23.49 2.33 -14.99
C ILE A 307 -24.64 2.60 -15.99
N LYS A 308 -24.46 3.56 -16.91
CA LYS A 308 -25.41 3.83 -17.99
C LYS A 308 -25.76 2.57 -18.78
N TYR A 309 -24.76 1.78 -19.17
CA TYR A 309 -24.96 0.53 -19.89
C TYR A 309 -25.84 -0.45 -19.09
N LEU A 310 -25.58 -0.63 -17.80
CA LEU A 310 -26.34 -1.52 -16.93
C LEU A 310 -27.77 -1.02 -16.71
N LEU A 311 -28.01 0.30 -16.74
CA LEU A 311 -29.34 0.90 -16.56
C LEU A 311 -30.17 0.92 -17.86
N LYS A 312 -29.52 0.87 -19.04
CA LYS A 312 -30.21 0.94 -20.35
C LYS A 312 -31.02 -0.30 -20.73
N SER A 313 -30.73 -1.43 -20.13
CA SER A 313 -31.37 -2.69 -20.48
C SER A 313 -32.82 -2.70 -19.99
N ASN A 314 -33.75 -2.87 -20.92
CA ASN A 314 -35.20 -2.82 -20.65
C ASN A 314 -35.73 -4.02 -19.82
N ASP A 315 -35.01 -5.12 -19.78
CA ASP A 315 -35.35 -6.32 -19.00
C ASP A 315 -34.66 -6.29 -17.63
N VAL A 316 -35.29 -5.60 -16.70
CA VAL A 316 -34.82 -5.54 -15.30
C VAL A 316 -35.45 -6.64 -14.45
N HIS A 317 -36.66 -7.11 -14.83
CA HIS A 317 -37.36 -8.14 -14.09
C HIS A 317 -36.77 -9.53 -14.39
N LEU A 318 -36.30 -10.21 -13.35
CA LEU A 318 -35.78 -11.58 -13.45
C LEU A 318 -36.92 -12.59 -13.50
N SER A 319 -36.98 -13.39 -14.55
CA SER A 319 -37.95 -14.48 -14.63
C SER A 319 -37.78 -15.42 -13.42
N GLY A 320 -38.89 -15.70 -12.74
CA GLY A 320 -38.90 -16.55 -11.53
C GLY A 320 -38.49 -15.85 -10.23
N SER A 321 -38.17 -14.55 -10.26
CA SER A 321 -37.78 -13.81 -9.06
C SER A 321 -38.83 -13.83 -7.96
N ASP A 322 -40.13 -13.77 -8.30
CA ASP A 322 -41.20 -13.81 -7.33
C ASP A 322 -41.30 -15.16 -6.60
N ILE A 323 -41.11 -16.26 -7.36
CA ILE A 323 -41.09 -17.61 -6.79
C ILE A 323 -39.90 -17.80 -5.88
N ALA A 324 -38.70 -17.39 -6.33
CA ALA A 324 -37.46 -17.45 -5.56
C ALA A 324 -37.56 -16.61 -4.27
N TYR A 325 -38.05 -15.37 -4.37
CA TYR A 325 -38.35 -14.49 -3.25
C TYR A 325 -39.25 -15.12 -2.21
N GLN A 326 -40.45 -15.64 -2.64
CA GLN A 326 -41.41 -16.28 -1.74
C GLN A 326 -40.83 -17.51 -1.06
N HIS A 327 -39.99 -18.26 -1.75
CA HIS A 327 -39.33 -19.43 -1.18
C HIS A 327 -38.32 -19.04 -0.10
N VAL A 328 -37.46 -18.04 -0.39
CA VAL A 328 -36.44 -17.56 0.56
C VAL A 328 -37.11 -16.97 1.81
N ILE A 329 -38.12 -16.11 1.65
CA ILE A 329 -38.82 -15.51 2.80
C ILE A 329 -39.42 -16.58 3.71
N LYS A 330 -39.99 -17.65 3.15
CA LYS A 330 -40.57 -18.76 3.95
C LYS A 330 -39.51 -19.56 4.70
N LYS A 331 -38.27 -19.59 4.22
CA LYS A 331 -37.16 -20.31 4.87
C LYS A 331 -36.47 -19.51 5.97
N LEU A 332 -36.64 -18.19 6.01
CA LEU A 332 -36.05 -17.37 7.06
C LEU A 332 -36.66 -17.75 8.43
N SER A 333 -35.79 -17.92 9.44
CA SER A 333 -36.18 -18.20 10.82
C SER A 333 -36.79 -16.98 11.55
N PHE A 334 -36.84 -15.83 10.87
CA PHE A 334 -37.38 -14.55 11.39
C PHE A 334 -38.05 -13.78 10.25
N GLN A 335 -38.92 -12.86 10.60
CA GLN A 335 -39.61 -12.00 9.64
C GLN A 335 -38.78 -10.74 9.35
N LEU A 336 -38.59 -10.43 8.07
CA LEU A 336 -38.01 -9.15 7.64
C LEU A 336 -39.02 -8.02 7.97
N ASN A 337 -38.48 -6.84 8.34
CA ASN A 337 -39.32 -5.64 8.44
C ASN A 337 -39.61 -5.05 7.04
N ASP A 338 -40.47 -4.04 6.97
CA ASP A 338 -40.88 -3.43 5.70
C ASP A 338 -39.70 -2.88 4.92
N LYS A 339 -38.76 -2.21 5.57
CA LYS A 339 -37.53 -1.66 4.92
C LYS A 339 -36.56 -2.75 4.46
N GLN A 340 -36.44 -3.83 5.20
CA GLN A 340 -35.63 -4.98 4.80
C GLN A 340 -36.24 -5.72 3.59
N THR A 341 -37.56 -5.86 3.60
CA THR A 341 -38.34 -6.42 2.49
C THR A 341 -38.21 -5.54 1.24
N GLU A 342 -38.39 -4.23 1.39
CA GLU A 342 -38.18 -3.24 0.33
C GLU A 342 -36.77 -3.38 -0.28
N GLY A 343 -35.73 -3.51 0.56
CA GLY A 343 -34.36 -3.70 0.12
C GLY A 343 -34.14 -4.96 -0.72
N LEU A 344 -34.72 -6.07 -0.32
CA LEU A 344 -34.68 -7.31 -1.08
C LEU A 344 -35.40 -7.15 -2.44
N ILE A 345 -36.58 -6.57 -2.46
CA ILE A 345 -37.37 -6.34 -3.70
C ILE A 345 -36.61 -5.39 -4.64
N HIS A 346 -36.08 -4.28 -4.13
CA HIS A 346 -35.31 -3.34 -4.95
C HIS A 346 -34.06 -4.00 -5.56
N SER A 347 -33.38 -4.89 -4.82
CA SER A 347 -32.22 -5.60 -5.35
C SER A 347 -32.58 -6.52 -6.53
N LEU A 348 -33.76 -7.10 -6.55
CA LEU A 348 -34.24 -7.98 -7.63
C LEU A 348 -34.71 -7.20 -8.85
N ASN A 349 -35.27 -6.01 -8.63
CA ASN A 349 -35.79 -5.13 -9.66
C ASN A 349 -34.78 -4.13 -10.22
N SER A 350 -33.50 -4.26 -9.89
CA SER A 350 -32.46 -3.32 -10.31
C SER A 350 -31.19 -4.06 -10.67
N ARG A 351 -30.50 -3.62 -11.72
CA ARG A 351 -29.15 -4.14 -12.04
C ARG A 351 -28.06 -3.53 -11.17
N ILE A 352 -28.30 -2.35 -10.65
CA ILE A 352 -27.42 -1.68 -9.67
C ILE A 352 -28.30 -1.23 -8.50
N PHE A 353 -27.89 -1.58 -7.29
CA PHE A 353 -28.64 -1.28 -6.09
C PHE A 353 -27.72 -0.90 -4.93
N THR A 354 -28.15 0.05 -4.09
CA THR A 354 -27.45 0.44 -2.86
C THR A 354 -28.28 0.14 -1.62
N LEU A 355 -27.70 -0.65 -0.69
CA LEU A 355 -28.26 -0.96 0.62
C LEU A 355 -27.47 -0.23 1.69
N THR A 356 -28.05 0.78 2.29
CA THR A 356 -27.35 1.57 3.31
C THR A 356 -28.01 1.48 4.68
N GLY A 357 -27.26 1.82 5.72
CA GLY A 357 -27.79 1.85 7.09
C GLY A 357 -26.68 1.78 8.13
N GLY A 358 -26.98 2.21 9.34
CA GLY A 358 -26.07 2.20 10.46
C GLY A 358 -25.67 0.80 10.95
N ALA A 359 -24.79 0.77 11.95
CA ALA A 359 -24.40 -0.48 12.59
C ALA A 359 -25.63 -1.14 13.27
N GLY A 360 -25.85 -2.44 13.04
CA GLY A 360 -26.92 -3.21 13.67
C GLY A 360 -28.30 -3.06 13.04
N THR A 361 -28.46 -2.39 11.90
CA THR A 361 -29.74 -2.24 11.20
C THR A 361 -30.16 -3.48 10.38
N GLY A 362 -29.33 -4.53 10.34
CA GLY A 362 -29.65 -5.77 9.66
C GLY A 362 -29.30 -5.81 8.18
N LYS A 363 -28.34 -5.01 7.71
CA LYS A 363 -27.83 -5.07 6.33
C LYS A 363 -27.44 -6.50 5.93
N THR A 364 -26.64 -7.19 6.73
CA THR A 364 -26.19 -8.56 6.47
C THR A 364 -27.35 -9.57 6.36
N THR A 365 -28.43 -9.33 7.07
CA THR A 365 -29.66 -10.14 6.99
C THR A 365 -30.32 -10.00 5.62
N VAL A 366 -30.44 -8.77 5.13
CA VAL A 366 -30.98 -8.50 3.77
C VAL A 366 -30.04 -9.08 2.72
N LEU A 367 -28.72 -8.90 2.88
CA LEU A 367 -27.72 -9.45 1.94
C LEU A 367 -27.81 -10.98 1.86
N LYS A 368 -28.01 -11.68 2.99
CA LYS A 368 -28.22 -13.15 2.97
C LYS A 368 -29.44 -13.51 2.13
N ALA A 369 -30.56 -12.85 2.35
CA ALA A 369 -31.78 -13.10 1.58
C ALA A 369 -31.59 -12.78 0.08
N VAL A 370 -30.87 -11.71 -0.24
CA VAL A 370 -30.50 -11.36 -1.63
C VAL A 370 -29.67 -12.48 -2.25
N VAL A 371 -28.61 -12.92 -1.58
CA VAL A 371 -27.72 -13.98 -2.06
C VAL A 371 -28.48 -15.28 -2.30
N ASP A 372 -29.28 -15.72 -1.33
CA ASP A 372 -30.07 -16.95 -1.43
C ASP A 372 -31.05 -16.88 -2.62
N THR A 373 -31.67 -15.72 -2.84
CA THR A 373 -32.62 -15.53 -3.97
C THR A 373 -31.88 -15.59 -5.31
N TYR A 374 -30.72 -14.91 -5.43
CA TYR A 374 -29.93 -14.93 -6.67
C TYR A 374 -29.31 -16.30 -6.96
N GLN A 375 -28.94 -17.07 -5.94
CA GLN A 375 -28.47 -18.45 -6.13
C GLN A 375 -29.59 -19.36 -6.67
N MET A 376 -30.84 -19.18 -6.19
CA MET A 376 -31.99 -19.90 -6.74
C MET A 376 -32.27 -19.54 -8.20
N LEU A 377 -31.90 -18.34 -8.63
CA LEU A 377 -31.98 -17.87 -10.02
C LEU A 377 -30.74 -18.23 -10.86
N ASN A 378 -29.88 -19.12 -10.36
CA ASN A 378 -28.64 -19.60 -11.00
C ASN A 378 -27.60 -18.50 -11.27
N PHE A 379 -27.59 -17.43 -10.50
CA PHE A 379 -26.50 -16.44 -10.57
C PHE A 379 -25.25 -16.95 -9.85
N LYS A 380 -24.10 -16.75 -10.47
CA LYS A 380 -22.82 -16.80 -9.74
C LYS A 380 -22.68 -15.55 -8.88
N VAL A 381 -22.56 -15.75 -7.57
CA VAL A 381 -22.41 -14.63 -6.63
C VAL A 381 -20.95 -14.47 -6.24
N PHE A 382 -20.40 -13.27 -6.44
CA PHE A 382 -19.10 -12.85 -5.93
C PHE A 382 -19.32 -11.89 -4.76
N GLY A 383 -19.10 -12.34 -3.54
CA GLY A 383 -19.09 -11.51 -2.34
C GLY A 383 -17.72 -10.87 -2.14
N LEU A 384 -17.65 -9.55 -2.24
CA LEU A 384 -16.42 -8.78 -2.20
C LEU A 384 -16.38 -7.82 -1.01
N ALA A 385 -15.18 -7.64 -0.44
CA ALA A 385 -14.90 -6.59 0.54
C ALA A 385 -13.48 -6.06 0.36
N LEU A 386 -13.18 -4.89 0.92
CA LEU A 386 -11.85 -4.28 0.81
C LEU A 386 -10.79 -4.95 1.69
N SER A 387 -11.18 -5.45 2.85
CA SER A 387 -10.27 -6.13 3.77
C SER A 387 -10.63 -7.60 3.91
N GLY A 388 -9.64 -8.39 4.23
CA GLY A 388 -9.85 -9.81 4.43
C GLY A 388 -10.77 -10.15 5.60
N ARG A 389 -10.70 -9.37 6.66
CA ARG A 389 -11.62 -9.54 7.79
C ARG A 389 -13.07 -9.23 7.43
N ALA A 390 -13.27 -8.15 6.65
CA ALA A 390 -14.61 -7.84 6.15
C ALA A 390 -15.12 -8.95 5.23
N ALA A 391 -14.26 -9.49 4.34
CA ALA A 391 -14.63 -10.61 3.48
C ALA A 391 -14.98 -11.85 4.31
N LYS A 392 -14.16 -12.23 5.30
CA LYS A 392 -14.45 -13.36 6.18
C LYS A 392 -15.76 -13.20 6.93
N ARG A 393 -16.01 -12.02 7.51
CA ARG A 393 -17.24 -11.72 8.22
C ARG A 393 -18.48 -11.76 7.31
N LEU A 394 -18.32 -11.27 6.07
CA LEU A 394 -19.34 -11.39 5.05
C LEU A 394 -19.64 -12.87 4.78
N ARG A 395 -18.61 -13.72 4.60
CA ARG A 395 -18.74 -15.16 4.42
C ARG A 395 -19.56 -15.81 5.53
N GLU A 396 -19.22 -15.53 6.79
CA GLU A 396 -19.92 -16.05 7.95
C GLU A 396 -21.40 -15.62 7.99
N SER A 397 -21.72 -14.46 7.42
CA SER A 397 -23.06 -13.87 7.45
C SER A 397 -23.96 -14.34 6.30
N ILE A 398 -23.40 -14.53 5.09
CA ILE A 398 -24.17 -14.87 3.88
C ILE A 398 -23.97 -16.31 3.40
N ASP A 399 -23.07 -17.06 4.07
CA ASP A 399 -22.81 -18.49 3.83
C ASP A 399 -22.45 -18.83 2.38
N ILE A 400 -21.60 -18.02 1.78
CA ILE A 400 -20.97 -18.29 0.48
C ILE A 400 -19.48 -17.95 0.54
N GLU A 401 -18.69 -18.42 -0.42
CA GLU A 401 -17.32 -17.97 -0.56
C GLU A 401 -17.26 -16.48 -0.89
N THR A 402 -16.46 -15.77 -0.12
CA THR A 402 -16.21 -14.34 -0.26
C THR A 402 -14.72 -14.07 -0.35
N GLN A 403 -14.36 -12.96 -0.95
CA GLN A 403 -12.95 -12.62 -1.13
C GLN A 403 -12.73 -11.11 -1.09
N THR A 404 -11.46 -10.71 -0.98
CA THR A 404 -11.12 -9.30 -1.13
C THR A 404 -11.23 -8.86 -2.59
N ILE A 405 -11.50 -7.57 -2.82
CA ILE A 405 -11.47 -6.98 -4.17
C ILE A 405 -10.14 -7.32 -4.86
N GLN A 406 -9.03 -7.23 -4.13
CA GLN A 406 -7.72 -7.53 -4.71
C GLN A 406 -7.59 -8.98 -5.20
N ARG A 407 -8.12 -9.95 -4.43
CA ARG A 407 -8.14 -11.36 -4.84
C ARG A 407 -9.04 -11.58 -6.06
N PHE A 408 -10.20 -10.92 -6.10
CA PHE A 408 -11.09 -10.96 -7.26
C PHE A 408 -10.39 -10.44 -8.54
N LEU A 409 -9.63 -9.37 -8.44
CA LEU A 409 -8.89 -8.80 -9.56
C LEU A 409 -7.76 -9.72 -10.07
N MET A 410 -7.31 -10.69 -9.29
CA MET A 410 -6.30 -11.69 -9.67
C MET A 410 -6.89 -12.92 -10.39
N LEU A 411 -8.22 -13.10 -10.40
CA LEU A 411 -8.85 -14.17 -11.17
C LEU A 411 -8.56 -13.99 -12.66
N ASN A 412 -8.58 -15.07 -13.44
CA ASN A 412 -8.52 -14.95 -14.90
C ASN A 412 -9.85 -14.43 -15.43
N ASP A 413 -9.82 -13.65 -16.50
CA ASP A 413 -11.04 -13.11 -17.12
C ASP A 413 -11.93 -14.24 -17.66
N ASP A 414 -11.32 -15.29 -18.20
CA ASP A 414 -12.02 -16.47 -18.70
C ASP A 414 -12.79 -17.20 -17.60
N ASP A 415 -12.26 -17.28 -16.38
CA ASP A 415 -12.95 -17.92 -15.25
C ASP A 415 -14.24 -17.17 -14.84
N ILE A 416 -14.27 -15.85 -15.02
CA ILE A 416 -15.44 -15.03 -14.75
C ILE A 416 -16.43 -15.13 -15.91
N ALA A 417 -15.94 -15.15 -17.14
CA ALA A 417 -16.75 -15.25 -18.36
C ALA A 417 -17.47 -16.61 -18.53
N LEU A 418 -17.11 -17.63 -17.73
CA LEU A 418 -17.82 -18.92 -17.71
C LEU A 418 -19.29 -18.80 -17.26
N TYR A 419 -19.65 -17.73 -16.55
CA TYR A 419 -20.98 -17.57 -15.98
C TYR A 419 -21.82 -16.61 -16.81
N ASP A 420 -23.03 -17.05 -17.20
CA ASP A 420 -23.96 -16.22 -17.98
C ASP A 420 -24.61 -15.13 -17.13
N SER A 421 -24.79 -15.37 -15.84
CA SER A 421 -25.42 -14.46 -14.90
C SER A 421 -24.55 -14.28 -13.65
N ILE A 422 -24.20 -13.04 -13.33
CA ILE A 422 -23.23 -12.69 -12.28
C ILE A 422 -23.86 -11.65 -11.36
N LEU A 423 -23.84 -11.92 -10.07
CA LEU A 423 -24.07 -10.92 -9.01
C LEU A 423 -22.75 -10.58 -8.33
N VAL A 424 -22.36 -9.32 -8.36
CA VAL A 424 -21.25 -8.80 -7.53
C VAL A 424 -21.84 -8.02 -6.37
N LEU A 425 -21.61 -8.54 -5.17
CA LEU A 425 -22.01 -7.92 -3.93
C LEU A 425 -20.76 -7.34 -3.26
N ILE A 426 -20.77 -6.04 -3.00
CA ILE A 426 -19.66 -5.33 -2.36
C ILE A 426 -20.13 -4.84 -1.00
N ASP A 427 -19.58 -5.41 0.06
CA ASP A 427 -19.85 -4.98 1.43
C ASP A 427 -18.80 -3.98 1.92
N GLU A 428 -19.12 -3.19 2.96
CA GLU A 428 -18.35 -2.04 3.45
C GLU A 428 -18.01 -1.06 2.30
N ALA A 429 -18.96 -0.83 1.39
CA ALA A 429 -18.78 -0.03 0.17
C ALA A 429 -18.48 1.45 0.42
N SER A 430 -18.66 1.96 1.65
CA SER A 430 -18.22 3.31 2.05
C SER A 430 -16.72 3.52 1.89
N MET A 431 -15.94 2.45 1.85
CA MET A 431 -14.49 2.48 1.75
C MET A 431 -13.95 2.32 0.32
N ILE A 432 -14.81 2.07 -0.66
CA ILE A 432 -14.39 1.91 -2.06
C ILE A 432 -14.05 3.26 -2.66
N ASP A 433 -12.86 3.35 -3.23
CA ASP A 433 -12.39 4.48 -4.03
C ASP A 433 -12.67 4.28 -5.53
N VAL A 434 -12.51 5.34 -6.31
CA VAL A 434 -12.72 5.33 -7.77
C VAL A 434 -11.81 4.30 -8.47
N PRO A 435 -10.49 4.21 -8.18
CA PRO A 435 -9.62 3.22 -8.82
C PRO A 435 -10.04 1.77 -8.58
N ASN A 436 -10.50 1.42 -7.37
CA ASN A 436 -10.93 0.06 -7.07
C ASN A 436 -12.24 -0.29 -7.78
N LEU A 437 -13.25 0.60 -7.76
CA LEU A 437 -14.48 0.36 -8.50
C LEU A 437 -14.23 0.24 -10.01
N TYR A 438 -13.40 1.13 -10.57
CA TYR A 438 -13.01 1.06 -11.97
C TYR A 438 -12.45 -0.31 -12.34
N LYS A 439 -11.48 -0.83 -11.56
CA LYS A 439 -10.87 -2.14 -11.81
C LYS A 439 -11.89 -3.27 -11.73
N VAL A 440 -12.79 -3.25 -10.74
CA VAL A 440 -13.85 -4.26 -10.60
C VAL A 440 -14.76 -4.25 -11.83
N LEU A 441 -15.20 -3.07 -12.28
CA LEU A 441 -16.08 -2.95 -13.44
C LEU A 441 -15.41 -3.36 -14.75
N MET A 442 -14.10 -3.09 -14.88
CA MET A 442 -13.32 -3.50 -16.06
C MET A 442 -13.09 -5.02 -16.11
N LYS A 443 -13.08 -5.68 -14.96
CA LYS A 443 -12.95 -7.13 -14.83
C LYS A 443 -14.22 -7.90 -15.24
N LEU A 444 -15.37 -7.23 -15.17
CA LEU A 444 -16.67 -7.87 -15.44
C LEU A 444 -16.98 -7.91 -16.95
N PRO A 445 -17.49 -9.04 -17.48
CA PRO A 445 -17.83 -9.18 -18.90
C PRO A 445 -18.93 -8.19 -19.29
N ARG A 446 -18.94 -7.79 -20.58
CA ARG A 446 -19.93 -6.84 -21.11
C ARG A 446 -21.14 -7.53 -21.74
N ASP A 447 -20.95 -8.76 -22.16
CA ASP A 447 -21.92 -9.59 -22.90
C ASP A 447 -22.71 -10.55 -22.00
N ARG A 448 -22.58 -10.42 -20.68
CA ARG A 448 -23.26 -11.25 -19.67
C ARG A 448 -24.24 -10.44 -18.84
N GLU A 449 -25.18 -11.14 -18.21
CA GLU A 449 -26.08 -10.52 -17.22
C GLU A 449 -25.30 -10.22 -15.93
N VAL A 450 -25.01 -8.95 -15.70
CA VAL A 450 -24.25 -8.50 -14.51
C VAL A 450 -25.14 -7.63 -13.64
N ARG A 451 -25.16 -7.93 -12.36
CA ARG A 451 -25.83 -7.13 -11.31
C ARG A 451 -24.87 -6.75 -10.20
N LEU A 452 -25.06 -5.55 -9.66
CA LEU A 452 -24.21 -4.96 -8.65
C LEU A 452 -25.01 -4.57 -7.43
N VAL A 453 -24.61 -5.02 -6.26
CA VAL A 453 -25.19 -4.62 -4.97
C VAL A 453 -24.09 -4.02 -4.12
N PHE A 454 -24.25 -2.77 -3.72
CA PHE A 454 -23.34 -2.05 -2.82
C PHE A 454 -24.00 -1.96 -1.43
N SER A 455 -23.32 -2.51 -0.42
CA SER A 455 -23.76 -2.41 0.97
C SER A 455 -22.77 -1.60 1.78
N GLY A 456 -23.25 -0.67 2.60
CA GLY A 456 -22.38 0.14 3.42
C GLY A 456 -23.10 1.12 4.34
N ASP A 457 -22.29 1.97 4.98
CA ASP A 457 -22.74 3.04 5.84
C ASP A 457 -21.97 4.32 5.49
N GLU A 458 -22.61 5.26 4.83
CA GLU A 458 -22.00 6.50 4.31
C GLU A 458 -21.40 7.41 5.41
N GLU A 459 -21.81 7.23 6.67
CA GLU A 459 -21.32 7.99 7.81
C GLU A 459 -20.07 7.38 8.46
N GLN A 460 -19.67 6.16 8.06
CA GLN A 460 -18.41 5.55 8.48
C GLN A 460 -17.22 6.19 7.74
N LEU A 461 -16.01 5.70 8.04
CA LEU A 461 -14.79 6.23 7.41
C LEU A 461 -14.88 6.20 5.89
N PRO A 462 -14.51 7.30 5.22
CA PRO A 462 -14.42 7.36 3.76
C PRO A 462 -13.23 6.51 3.25
N PRO A 463 -13.15 6.29 1.92
CA PRO A 463 -11.99 5.66 1.30
C PRO A 463 -10.69 6.38 1.64
N ILE A 464 -9.58 5.64 1.69
CA ILE A 464 -8.24 6.26 1.78
C ILE A 464 -7.88 6.91 0.44
N GLY A 465 -8.21 6.24 -0.68
CA GLY A 465 -7.97 6.74 -2.02
C GLY A 465 -8.96 7.81 -2.47
N ALA A 466 -8.80 8.27 -3.71
CA ALA A 466 -9.59 9.35 -4.28
C ALA A 466 -11.02 8.91 -4.63
N GLY A 467 -11.96 9.83 -4.38
CA GLY A 467 -13.38 9.64 -4.66
C GLY A 467 -14.20 9.13 -3.47
N LEU A 468 -15.52 9.13 -3.63
CA LEU A 468 -16.53 8.73 -2.64
C LEU A 468 -17.60 7.88 -3.32
N VAL A 469 -17.24 6.70 -3.80
CA VAL A 469 -18.09 5.89 -4.68
C VAL A 469 -19.49 5.69 -4.14
N LEU A 470 -19.66 5.18 -2.91
CA LEU A 470 -20.98 4.91 -2.34
C LEU A 470 -21.83 6.20 -2.25
N SER A 471 -21.24 7.26 -1.73
CA SER A 471 -21.93 8.57 -1.61
C SER A 471 -22.31 9.13 -2.97
N GLU A 472 -21.45 8.98 -3.98
CA GLU A 472 -21.68 9.49 -5.33
C GLU A 472 -22.76 8.69 -6.09
N LEU A 473 -22.81 7.37 -5.88
CA LEU A 473 -23.92 6.55 -6.40
C LEU A 473 -25.27 7.01 -5.80
N ILE A 474 -25.29 7.28 -4.50
CA ILE A 474 -26.48 7.77 -3.79
C ILE A 474 -26.85 9.17 -4.26
N ASN A 475 -25.87 10.11 -4.31
CA ASN A 475 -26.08 11.52 -4.65
C ASN A 475 -26.52 11.71 -6.11
N SER A 476 -26.26 10.75 -7.00
CA SER A 476 -26.75 10.76 -8.36
C SER A 476 -28.29 10.77 -8.45
N GLY A 477 -28.98 10.26 -7.43
CA GLY A 477 -30.44 10.12 -7.41
C GLY A 477 -30.98 9.12 -8.43
N ILE A 478 -30.10 8.43 -9.17
CA ILE A 478 -30.46 7.51 -10.26
C ILE A 478 -30.46 6.05 -9.81
N ILE A 479 -29.50 5.71 -8.93
CA ILE A 479 -29.35 4.35 -8.44
C ILE A 479 -30.38 4.08 -7.34
N PRO A 480 -31.22 3.03 -7.46
CA PRO A 480 -32.14 2.64 -6.41
C PRO A 480 -31.43 2.42 -5.09
N ARG A 481 -32.00 2.97 -4.02
CA ARG A 481 -31.46 2.91 -2.67
C ARG A 481 -32.52 2.44 -1.69
N THR A 482 -32.11 1.57 -0.76
CA THR A 482 -32.87 1.33 0.47
C THR A 482 -32.02 1.68 1.67
N HIS A 483 -32.51 2.56 2.52
CA HIS A 483 -31.85 2.97 3.75
C HIS A 483 -32.52 2.34 4.97
N LEU A 484 -31.79 1.46 5.68
CA LEU A 484 -32.24 0.79 6.88
C LEU A 484 -32.02 1.69 8.11
N THR A 485 -33.10 2.01 8.82
CA THR A 485 -33.06 2.93 9.97
C THR A 485 -33.28 2.22 11.31
N GLU A 486 -33.97 1.07 11.34
CA GLU A 486 -34.28 0.36 12.57
C GLU A 486 -33.07 -0.43 13.09
N VAL A 487 -32.63 -0.13 14.30
CA VAL A 487 -31.55 -0.84 14.98
C VAL A 487 -32.12 -2.03 15.72
N ARG A 488 -31.83 -3.26 15.24
CA ARG A 488 -32.26 -4.51 15.88
C ARG A 488 -31.16 -5.22 16.68
N ARG A 489 -29.92 -4.77 16.51
CA ARG A 489 -28.75 -5.38 17.15
C ARG A 489 -28.56 -4.82 18.54
N GLN A 490 -28.49 -5.71 19.51
CA GLN A 490 -28.24 -5.46 20.92
C GLN A 490 -29.43 -4.84 21.66
N SER A 491 -29.84 -5.54 22.68
CA SER A 491 -30.74 -5.04 23.71
C SER A 491 -30.40 -3.58 24.05
N CYS A 492 -31.37 -2.78 24.34
CA CYS A 492 -31.23 -1.42 24.88
C CYS A 492 -30.32 -1.32 26.12
N GLU A 493 -29.63 -2.41 26.47
CA GLU A 493 -28.79 -2.56 27.65
C GLU A 493 -27.47 -1.81 27.56
N THR A 494 -26.78 -1.84 26.40
CA THR A 494 -25.41 -1.26 26.30
C THR A 494 -25.35 0.26 26.08
N GLY A 495 -26.40 0.88 25.57
CA GLY A 495 -26.39 2.31 25.23
C GLY A 495 -25.58 2.67 23.97
N ILE A 496 -24.72 1.77 23.46
CA ILE A 496 -23.87 2.01 22.30
C ILE A 496 -24.68 2.38 21.04
N PRO A 497 -25.78 1.71 20.71
CA PRO A 497 -26.54 2.03 19.49
C PRO A 497 -27.15 3.44 19.52
N SER A 498 -27.71 3.88 20.64
CA SER A 498 -28.30 5.22 20.76
C SER A 498 -27.22 6.31 20.71
N TYR A 499 -26.12 6.09 21.43
CA TYR A 499 -24.99 7.03 21.44
C TYR A 499 -24.35 7.15 20.05
N ALA A 500 -24.17 6.02 19.34
CA ALA A 500 -23.67 6.01 17.96
C ALA A 500 -24.63 6.74 17.01
N ASN A 501 -25.94 6.61 17.19
CA ASN A 501 -26.92 7.32 16.38
C ASN A 501 -26.90 8.84 16.62
N ASP A 502 -26.65 9.29 17.84
CA ASP A 502 -26.47 10.73 18.10
C ASP A 502 -25.23 11.26 17.39
N ILE A 503 -24.10 10.56 17.51
CA ILE A 503 -22.87 10.94 16.80
C ILE A 503 -23.10 10.94 15.28
N ARG A 504 -23.75 9.92 14.74
CA ARG A 504 -24.09 9.82 13.31
C ARG A 504 -24.82 11.08 12.82
N ASN A 505 -25.76 11.56 13.64
CA ASN A 505 -26.55 12.75 13.33
C ASN A 505 -25.85 14.08 13.70
N GLY A 506 -24.57 14.04 14.08
CA GLY A 506 -23.81 15.24 14.50
C GLY A 506 -24.23 15.81 15.83
N ARG A 507 -25.01 15.06 16.62
CA ARG A 507 -25.45 15.47 17.96
C ARG A 507 -24.46 14.95 18.99
N VAL A 508 -23.99 15.87 19.81
CA VAL A 508 -23.15 15.51 20.96
C VAL A 508 -24.08 14.95 22.03
N PRO A 509 -23.86 13.72 22.54
CA PRO A 509 -24.62 13.21 23.65
C PRO A 509 -24.53 14.12 24.87
N ASP A 510 -25.65 14.37 25.55
CA ASP A 510 -25.72 15.26 26.72
C ASP A 510 -24.79 14.79 27.83
N ASN A 511 -24.71 13.47 28.02
CA ASN A 511 -23.81 12.85 28.97
C ASN A 511 -22.82 11.94 28.24
N LEU A 512 -21.52 12.22 28.38
CA LEU A 512 -20.46 11.39 27.82
C LEU A 512 -20.27 10.07 28.59
N HIS A 513 -20.86 9.95 29.78
CA HIS A 513 -21.00 8.70 30.52
C HIS A 513 -22.44 8.20 30.37
N TYR A 514 -22.63 7.11 29.65
CA TYR A 514 -23.95 6.55 29.44
C TYR A 514 -23.91 5.02 29.38
N LYS A 515 -24.51 4.36 30.37
CA LYS A 515 -24.48 2.89 30.48
C LYS A 515 -23.04 2.34 30.40
N ASN A 516 -22.74 1.60 29.36
CA ASN A 516 -21.43 0.98 29.13
C ASN A 516 -20.42 1.88 28.38
N ILE A 517 -20.71 3.16 28.30
CA ILE A 517 -19.85 4.15 27.65
C ILE A 517 -19.28 5.06 28.73
N SER A 518 -17.98 5.24 28.76
CA SER A 518 -17.29 6.09 29.71
C SER A 518 -16.31 7.02 29.02
N PHE A 519 -16.21 8.23 29.55
CA PHE A 519 -15.21 9.21 29.12
C PHE A 519 -14.28 9.54 30.28
N GLU A 520 -13.00 9.28 30.17
CA GLU A 520 -11.99 9.64 31.16
C GLU A 520 -11.19 10.85 30.67
N VAL A 521 -11.25 11.94 31.44
CA VAL A 521 -10.51 13.16 31.13
C VAL A 521 -9.05 12.96 31.51
N CYS A 522 -8.16 13.14 30.54
CA CYS A 522 -6.71 13.12 30.76
C CYS A 522 -6.00 14.08 29.80
N ASN A 523 -4.77 14.45 30.16
CA ASN A 523 -3.92 15.25 29.28
C ASN A 523 -3.15 14.35 28.28
N ASN A 524 -2.49 14.98 27.30
CA ASN A 524 -1.79 14.23 26.27
C ASN A 524 -0.60 13.41 26.81
N GLN A 525 0.01 13.81 27.93
CA GLN A 525 1.16 13.12 28.53
C GLN A 525 0.72 11.83 29.25
N GLU A 526 -0.48 11.85 29.83
CA GLU A 526 -1.05 10.72 30.56
C GLU A 526 -1.80 9.73 29.64
N LEU A 527 -2.10 10.15 28.41
CA LEU A 527 -2.99 9.41 27.51
C LEU A 527 -2.53 7.96 27.27
N VAL A 528 -1.23 7.77 27.04
CA VAL A 528 -0.64 6.45 26.79
C VAL A 528 -0.73 5.57 28.04
N SER A 529 -0.32 6.07 29.20
CA SER A 529 -0.36 5.30 30.45
C SER A 529 -1.80 4.94 30.84
N ARG A 530 -2.75 5.86 30.71
CA ARG A 530 -4.16 5.60 31.01
C ARG A 530 -4.77 4.57 30.09
N ALA A 531 -4.43 4.60 28.79
CA ALA A 531 -4.88 3.56 27.84
C ALA A 531 -4.36 2.18 28.25
N VAL A 532 -3.11 2.09 28.70
CA VAL A 532 -2.50 0.85 29.18
C VAL A 532 -3.15 0.38 30.48
N ASP A 533 -3.39 1.27 31.45
CA ASP A 533 -4.05 0.96 32.72
C ASP A 533 -5.45 0.37 32.49
N LEU A 534 -6.24 0.98 31.61
CA LEU A 534 -7.55 0.44 31.25
C LEU A 534 -7.45 -0.91 30.55
N TYR A 535 -6.50 -1.08 29.63
CA TYR A 535 -6.27 -2.35 28.97
C TYR A 535 -5.95 -3.47 29.98
N MET A 536 -5.13 -3.19 30.98
CA MET A 536 -4.81 -4.12 32.05
C MET A 536 -6.00 -4.41 32.95
N LYS A 537 -6.83 -3.38 33.28
CA LYS A 537 -8.05 -3.52 34.09
C LYS A 537 -9.06 -4.48 33.45
N PHE A 538 -9.16 -4.52 32.13
CA PHE A 538 -10.02 -5.43 31.40
C PHE A 538 -9.37 -6.78 31.08
N GLU A 539 -8.40 -7.21 31.88
CA GLU A 539 -7.72 -8.50 31.74
C GLU A 539 -7.15 -8.75 30.32
N ARG A 540 -6.77 -7.68 29.63
CA ARG A 540 -6.24 -7.72 28.26
C ARG A 540 -7.25 -8.24 27.21
N LYS A 541 -8.56 -8.19 27.48
CA LYS A 541 -9.62 -8.60 26.56
C LYS A 541 -10.17 -7.44 25.72
N GLY A 542 -9.69 -6.21 25.95
CA GLY A 542 -10.05 -5.03 25.19
C GLY A 542 -9.16 -4.83 23.97
N GLN A 543 -9.60 -3.98 23.05
CA GLN A 543 -8.79 -3.50 21.94
C GLN A 543 -8.60 -1.99 22.08
N ILE A 544 -7.35 -1.53 22.05
CA ILE A 544 -7.07 -0.10 21.97
C ILE A 544 -7.10 0.31 20.50
N ILE A 545 -7.88 1.36 20.17
CA ILE A 545 -8.02 1.92 18.83
C ILE A 545 -7.50 3.35 18.84
N ALA A 546 -6.32 3.57 18.26
CA ALA A 546 -5.65 4.87 18.26
C ALA A 546 -5.81 5.60 16.93
N PRO A 547 -5.82 6.95 16.93
CA PRO A 547 -6.01 7.75 15.71
C PRO A 547 -4.79 7.76 14.79
N THR A 548 -3.57 7.67 15.32
CA THR A 548 -2.34 7.79 14.55
C THR A 548 -1.42 6.59 14.73
N ARG A 549 -0.59 6.33 13.71
CA ARG A 549 0.44 5.26 13.79
C ARG A 549 1.46 5.52 14.88
N GLN A 550 1.82 6.79 15.11
CA GLN A 550 2.78 7.17 16.15
C GLN A 550 2.24 6.80 17.54
N LEU A 551 1.03 7.24 17.86
CA LEU A 551 0.39 6.92 19.14
C LEU A 551 0.18 5.40 19.31
N THR A 552 -0.14 4.70 18.22
CA THR A 552 -0.26 3.23 18.23
C THR A 552 1.06 2.56 18.64
N LYS A 553 2.19 3.01 18.09
CA LYS A 553 3.52 2.49 18.47
C LYS A 553 3.86 2.75 19.92
N GLU A 554 3.64 3.96 20.41
CA GLU A 554 3.90 4.34 21.80
C GLU A 554 3.09 3.48 22.78
N ILE A 555 1.79 3.30 22.50
CA ILE A 555 0.92 2.44 23.32
C ILE A 555 1.36 0.98 23.24
N ASN A 556 1.68 0.46 22.05
CA ASN A 556 2.14 -0.91 21.89
C ASN A 556 3.42 -1.19 22.68
N SER A 557 4.39 -0.29 22.65
CA SER A 557 5.64 -0.42 23.41
C SER A 557 5.40 -0.47 24.91
N LEU A 558 4.57 0.45 25.43
CA LEU A 558 4.26 0.47 26.87
C LEU A 558 3.38 -0.72 27.29
N CYS A 559 2.37 -1.08 26.47
CA CYS A 559 1.55 -2.27 26.73
C CYS A 559 2.39 -3.53 26.80
N GLN A 560 3.32 -3.74 25.87
CA GLN A 560 4.20 -4.89 25.89
C GLN A 560 5.06 -4.91 27.15
N ALA A 561 5.65 -3.77 27.53
CA ALA A 561 6.49 -3.66 28.72
C ALA A 561 5.71 -4.00 30.01
N VAL A 562 4.44 -3.59 30.11
CA VAL A 562 3.59 -3.81 31.29
C VAL A 562 2.90 -5.18 31.26
N ALA A 563 2.32 -5.53 30.10
CA ALA A 563 1.50 -6.73 29.98
C ALA A 563 2.32 -8.01 29.76
N ASN A 564 3.48 -7.91 29.13
CA ASN A 564 4.32 -9.06 28.78
C ASN A 564 5.82 -8.79 29.03
N PRO A 565 6.23 -8.37 30.25
CA PRO A 565 7.61 -7.97 30.54
C PRO A 565 8.60 -9.14 30.43
N TYR A 566 8.16 -10.37 30.71
CA TYR A 566 9.01 -11.56 30.80
C TYR A 566 8.79 -12.52 29.62
N GLY A 567 8.02 -12.14 28.62
CA GLY A 567 7.83 -12.95 27.43
C GLY A 567 9.16 -13.19 26.69
N ARG A 568 9.44 -14.44 26.33
CA ARG A 568 10.63 -14.76 25.55
C ARG A 568 10.56 -14.02 24.21
N THR A 569 11.62 -13.24 23.91
CA THR A 569 11.70 -12.41 22.71
C THR A 569 12.21 -13.18 21.50
N LEU A 570 11.78 -12.79 20.30
CA LEU A 570 12.34 -13.26 19.05
C LEU A 570 13.68 -12.58 18.80
N LEU A 571 14.73 -13.36 18.76
CA LEU A 571 16.07 -12.90 18.43
C LEU A 571 16.38 -13.35 16.98
N MET A 572 16.74 -12.43 16.12
CA MET A 572 17.22 -12.74 14.78
C MET A 572 18.73 -12.57 14.72
N ALA A 573 19.40 -13.37 13.93
CA ALA A 573 20.84 -13.23 13.72
C ALA A 573 21.10 -11.86 13.07
N GLY A 574 21.68 -10.98 13.85
CA GLY A 574 22.16 -9.67 13.40
C GLY A 574 23.42 -9.80 12.52
N THR A 575 23.98 -8.70 12.15
CA THR A 575 25.23 -8.65 11.39
C THR A 575 26.40 -8.90 12.32
N GLY A 576 26.89 -10.13 12.40
CA GLY A 576 28.00 -10.56 13.26
C GLY A 576 27.60 -11.69 14.21
N ALA A 577 28.22 -11.73 15.39
CA ALA A 577 27.89 -12.69 16.47
C ALA A 577 26.69 -12.25 17.33
N ASP A 578 26.15 -11.06 17.08
CA ASP A 578 25.09 -10.50 17.87
C ASP A 578 23.71 -10.87 17.33
N TYR A 579 22.76 -11.04 18.26
CA TYR A 579 21.36 -11.25 17.95
C TYR A 579 20.60 -9.93 18.15
N GLU A 580 19.76 -9.58 17.17
CA GLU A 580 18.87 -8.42 17.27
C GLU A 580 17.50 -8.83 17.81
N ASP A 581 17.00 -8.08 18.78
CA ASP A 581 15.65 -8.21 19.28
C ASP A 581 14.65 -7.60 18.28
N VAL A 582 13.80 -8.44 17.71
CA VAL A 582 12.76 -8.01 16.75
C VAL A 582 11.60 -7.27 17.44
N GLY A 583 11.58 -7.27 18.78
CA GLY A 583 10.52 -6.63 19.57
C GLY A 583 9.22 -7.43 19.66
N ILE A 584 9.23 -8.70 19.27
CA ILE A 584 8.08 -9.62 19.35
C ILE A 584 8.36 -10.69 20.40
N ARG A 585 7.40 -10.93 21.30
CA ARG A 585 7.51 -11.88 22.40
C ARG A 585 6.42 -12.94 22.36
N ILE A 586 6.69 -14.13 22.90
CA ILE A 586 5.64 -15.12 23.13
C ILE A 586 4.54 -14.51 24.01
N GLY A 587 3.30 -14.65 23.58
CA GLY A 587 2.14 -14.11 24.28
C GLY A 587 1.67 -12.74 23.77
N ASP A 588 2.45 -12.07 22.92
CA ASP A 588 2.04 -10.78 22.35
C ASP A 588 0.86 -10.94 21.40
N PRO A 589 -0.13 -10.03 21.44
CA PRO A 589 -1.06 -9.86 20.33
C PRO A 589 -0.33 -9.20 19.16
N VAL A 590 -0.57 -9.73 17.96
CA VAL A 590 0.07 -9.28 16.72
C VAL A 590 -0.94 -9.10 15.60
N ILE A 591 -0.57 -8.31 14.59
CA ILE A 591 -1.37 -8.07 13.39
C ILE A 591 -0.49 -8.23 12.12
N PHE A 592 -1.03 -8.92 11.13
CA PHE A 592 -0.42 -9.01 9.82
C PHE A 592 -0.76 -7.76 9.00
N THR A 593 0.25 -7.13 8.37
CA THR A 593 0.11 -5.86 7.66
C THR A 593 0.12 -6.01 6.14
N ARG A 594 0.30 -7.23 5.64
CA ARG A 594 0.25 -7.59 4.22
C ARG A 594 -0.54 -8.87 3.99
N ASN A 595 -1.09 -8.99 2.79
CA ASN A 595 -1.70 -10.25 2.34
C ASN A 595 -0.60 -11.26 2.00
N ASP A 596 -0.76 -12.49 2.47
CA ASP A 596 -0.02 -13.65 1.99
C ASP A 596 -1.03 -14.72 1.58
N TYR A 597 -1.27 -14.80 0.27
CA TYR A 597 -2.27 -15.72 -0.29
C TYR A 597 -1.85 -17.20 -0.22
N LYS A 598 -0.55 -17.49 -0.03
CA LYS A 598 -0.06 -18.86 0.12
C LYS A 598 -0.37 -19.41 1.52
N ALA A 599 -0.29 -18.53 2.51
CA ALA A 599 -0.59 -18.85 3.91
C ALA A 599 -2.06 -18.54 4.28
N ASP A 600 -2.90 -18.17 3.32
CA ASP A 600 -4.28 -17.66 3.50
C ASP A 600 -4.39 -16.53 4.54
N LEU A 601 -3.32 -15.72 4.65
CA LEU A 601 -3.24 -14.59 5.55
C LEU A 601 -3.63 -13.31 4.82
N GLN A 602 -4.38 -12.48 5.51
CA GLN A 602 -4.87 -11.23 4.98
C GLN A 602 -4.41 -10.04 5.83
N ASN A 603 -4.20 -8.90 5.18
CA ASN A 603 -3.90 -7.66 5.88
C ASN A 603 -5.00 -7.36 6.91
N GLY A 604 -4.59 -7.09 8.15
CA GLY A 604 -5.48 -6.88 9.27
C GLY A 604 -5.78 -8.13 10.11
N THR A 605 -5.35 -9.34 9.71
CA THR A 605 -5.52 -10.56 10.52
C THR A 605 -4.83 -10.38 11.87
N LEU A 606 -5.59 -10.52 12.95
CA LEU A 606 -5.07 -10.50 14.32
C LEU A 606 -4.71 -11.91 14.78
N GLY A 607 -3.74 -11.99 15.67
CA GLY A 607 -3.36 -13.24 16.27
C GLY A 607 -2.58 -13.03 17.58
N LYS A 608 -2.16 -14.15 18.15
CA LYS A 608 -1.33 -14.18 19.37
C LYS A 608 -0.14 -15.06 19.12
N VAL A 609 1.05 -14.59 19.47
CA VAL A 609 2.29 -15.36 19.40
C VAL A 609 2.22 -16.52 20.38
N VAL A 610 2.33 -17.76 19.89
CA VAL A 610 2.24 -18.96 20.72
C VAL A 610 3.58 -19.66 20.89
N SER A 611 4.49 -19.59 19.93
CA SER A 611 5.85 -20.12 20.05
C SER A 611 6.84 -19.37 19.15
N LEU A 612 8.11 -19.47 19.51
CA LEU A 612 9.23 -19.00 18.69
C LEU A 612 10.03 -20.21 18.24
N TYR A 613 10.57 -20.12 17.02
CA TYR A 613 11.39 -21.11 16.35
C TYR A 613 10.73 -22.50 16.31
N ASP A 614 10.34 -22.92 15.14
CA ASP A 614 9.83 -24.27 14.93
C ASP A 614 10.97 -25.30 15.01
N LYS A 615 10.69 -26.44 15.64
CA LYS A 615 11.67 -27.52 15.77
C LYS A 615 11.78 -28.36 14.48
N GLU A 616 10.67 -28.41 13.73
CA GLU A 616 10.56 -29.26 12.52
C GLU A 616 10.88 -28.45 11.26
N ASP A 617 10.45 -27.18 11.19
CA ASP A 617 10.75 -26.28 10.06
C ASP A 617 11.55 -25.07 10.51
N LYS A 618 12.85 -25.08 10.24
CA LYS A 618 13.79 -24.00 10.58
C LYS A 618 13.49 -22.65 9.88
N ASN A 619 12.65 -22.65 8.84
CA ASN A 619 12.23 -21.41 8.18
C ASN A 619 11.15 -20.67 8.97
N ILE A 620 10.45 -21.34 9.89
CA ILE A 620 9.43 -20.74 10.73
C ILE A 620 10.07 -20.12 11.97
N LEU A 621 10.01 -18.79 12.05
CA LEU A 621 10.53 -18.01 13.18
C LEU A 621 9.54 -17.91 14.33
N VAL A 622 8.26 -17.72 13.98
CA VAL A 622 7.18 -17.48 14.94
C VAL A 622 5.96 -18.28 14.53
N LYS A 623 5.30 -18.91 15.52
CA LYS A 623 3.94 -19.45 15.32
C LYS A 623 2.94 -18.50 15.94
N VAL A 624 1.96 -18.09 15.15
CA VAL A 624 0.88 -17.19 15.55
C VAL A 624 -0.44 -17.94 15.50
N LYS A 625 -1.15 -17.97 16.62
CA LYS A 625 -2.55 -18.43 16.65
C LYS A 625 -3.43 -17.24 16.23
N ILE A 626 -4.02 -17.31 15.05
CA ILE A 626 -4.88 -16.27 14.52
C ILE A 626 -6.29 -16.34 15.12
N ASP A 627 -7.09 -15.32 14.91
CA ASP A 627 -8.45 -15.17 15.46
C ASP A 627 -9.44 -16.29 15.03
N THR A 628 -9.12 -17.04 13.97
CA THR A 628 -9.85 -18.25 13.56
C THR A 628 -9.57 -19.46 14.44
N GLY A 629 -8.53 -19.40 15.27
CA GLY A 629 -8.03 -20.53 16.07
C GLY A 629 -6.93 -21.32 15.39
N GLU A 630 -6.66 -21.10 14.11
CA GLU A 630 -5.58 -21.73 13.36
C GLU A 630 -4.21 -21.22 13.80
N ILE A 631 -3.19 -22.07 13.66
CA ILE A 631 -1.80 -21.71 13.95
C ILE A 631 -1.05 -21.57 12.62
N VAL A 632 -0.53 -20.37 12.38
CA VAL A 632 0.22 -20.04 11.17
C VAL A 632 1.70 -19.86 11.50
N GLY A 633 2.57 -20.43 10.66
CA GLY A 633 4.01 -20.24 10.72
C GLY A 633 4.44 -18.96 9.99
N VAL A 634 5.15 -18.09 10.69
CA VAL A 634 5.72 -16.84 10.13
C VAL A 634 7.17 -17.08 9.78
N THR A 635 7.50 -16.92 8.51
CA THR A 635 8.85 -17.08 7.96
C THR A 635 9.62 -15.76 7.97
N TYR A 636 10.92 -15.82 7.59
CA TYR A 636 11.77 -14.65 7.42
C TYR A 636 11.17 -13.58 6.49
N SER A 637 10.54 -13.98 5.40
CA SER A 637 9.93 -13.05 4.43
C SER A 637 8.64 -12.40 4.95
N MET A 638 8.04 -12.94 6.00
CA MET A 638 6.78 -12.47 6.57
C MET A 638 6.98 -11.61 7.82
N ILE A 639 8.13 -11.71 8.50
CA ILE A 639 8.34 -11.10 9.82
C ILE A 639 8.21 -9.58 9.79
N ASP A 640 8.70 -8.93 8.73
CA ASP A 640 8.59 -7.47 8.55
C ASP A 640 7.15 -6.98 8.39
N ASN A 641 6.22 -7.90 8.12
CA ASN A 641 4.80 -7.63 8.00
C ASN A 641 4.01 -8.00 9.27
N LEU A 642 4.69 -8.31 10.37
CA LEU A 642 4.09 -8.63 11.67
C LEU A 642 4.34 -7.49 12.65
N GLU A 643 3.28 -6.86 13.15
CA GLU A 643 3.36 -5.76 14.11
C GLU A 643 2.63 -6.13 15.41
N LEU A 644 3.03 -5.51 16.54
CA LEU A 644 2.29 -5.59 17.81
C LEU A 644 0.87 -5.04 17.65
N ALA A 645 -0.09 -5.64 18.32
CA ALA A 645 -1.51 -5.33 18.19
C ALA A 645 -2.25 -5.11 19.54
N TYR A 646 -1.56 -4.71 20.60
CA TYR A 646 -2.22 -4.20 21.81
C TYR A 646 -3.07 -2.97 21.48
N ALA A 647 -2.52 -2.08 20.66
CA ALA A 647 -3.23 -1.00 19.99
C ALA A 647 -3.13 -1.14 18.47
N ILE A 648 -4.20 -0.78 17.76
CA ILE A 648 -4.26 -0.70 16.30
C ILE A 648 -4.88 0.61 15.86
N THR A 649 -4.66 1.01 14.61
CA THR A 649 -5.37 2.17 14.05
C THR A 649 -6.80 1.80 13.69
N LEU A 650 -7.70 2.79 13.64
CA LEU A 650 -9.11 2.56 13.30
C LEU A 650 -9.27 1.92 11.91
N HIS A 651 -8.45 2.29 10.94
CA HIS A 651 -8.46 1.65 9.61
C HIS A 651 -8.15 0.14 9.69
N LYS A 652 -7.21 -0.26 10.55
CA LYS A 652 -6.90 -1.68 10.78
C LYS A 652 -7.99 -2.40 11.59
N ALA A 653 -8.83 -1.67 12.32
CA ALA A 653 -9.97 -2.20 13.07
C ALA A 653 -11.24 -2.37 12.22
N GLN A 654 -11.25 -1.87 10.97
CA GLN A 654 -12.40 -1.98 10.09
C GLN A 654 -12.73 -3.45 9.75
N GLY A 655 -14.01 -3.76 9.61
CA GLY A 655 -14.47 -5.15 9.50
C GLY A 655 -14.40 -5.96 10.81
N SER A 656 -13.91 -5.38 11.93
CA SER A 656 -13.79 -6.05 13.22
C SER A 656 -14.77 -5.47 14.24
N GLN A 657 -15.09 -6.28 15.26
CA GLN A 657 -15.81 -5.85 16.46
C GLN A 657 -15.12 -6.43 17.69
N PHE A 658 -15.15 -5.68 18.77
CA PHE A 658 -14.49 -6.04 20.02
C PHE A 658 -15.49 -5.87 21.19
N GLU A 659 -15.40 -6.71 22.19
CA GLU A 659 -16.26 -6.57 23.36
C GLU A 659 -16.04 -5.24 24.07
N THR A 660 -14.79 -4.85 24.22
CA THR A 660 -14.39 -3.59 24.86
C THR A 660 -13.43 -2.84 23.93
N VAL A 661 -13.74 -1.59 23.67
CA VAL A 661 -12.90 -0.66 22.92
C VAL A 661 -12.41 0.44 23.83
N ILE A 662 -11.12 0.71 23.80
CA ILE A 662 -10.46 1.82 24.48
C ILE A 662 -9.93 2.76 23.39
N SER A 663 -10.37 4.02 23.39
CA SER A 663 -10.05 4.93 22.29
C SER A 663 -9.50 6.25 22.81
N PRO A 664 -8.18 6.45 22.71
CA PRO A 664 -7.55 7.73 23.01
C PRO A 664 -7.89 8.78 21.96
N ILE A 665 -8.30 9.97 22.40
CA ILE A 665 -8.67 11.13 21.57
C ILE A 665 -7.59 12.20 21.67
N THR A 666 -7.01 12.57 20.55
CA THR A 666 -5.98 13.60 20.43
C THR A 666 -6.41 14.72 19.49
N ASN A 667 -5.75 15.87 19.54
CA ASN A 667 -5.97 16.92 18.56
C ASN A 667 -5.30 16.55 17.21
N SER A 668 -5.81 15.53 16.57
CA SER A 668 -5.31 15.02 15.31
C SER A 668 -6.27 15.35 14.16
N ARG A 669 -5.71 15.73 13.02
CA ARG A 669 -6.50 15.96 11.78
C ARG A 669 -7.29 14.73 11.33
N VAL A 670 -6.96 13.52 11.84
CA VAL A 670 -7.66 12.27 11.47
C VAL A 670 -9.00 12.14 12.18
N ILE A 671 -9.16 12.77 13.36
CA ILE A 671 -10.36 12.65 14.18
C ILE A 671 -11.42 13.64 13.68
N ASP A 672 -12.51 13.10 13.14
CA ASP A 672 -13.74 13.78 12.74
C ASP A 672 -14.97 12.97 13.15
N LYS A 673 -16.16 13.41 12.77
CA LYS A 673 -17.42 12.71 13.06
C LYS A 673 -17.40 11.24 12.60
N SER A 674 -16.93 11.00 11.37
CA SER A 674 -16.86 9.64 10.80
C SER A 674 -15.91 8.74 11.57
N TRP A 675 -14.77 9.29 12.02
CA TRP A 675 -13.82 8.55 12.84
C TRP A 675 -14.42 8.16 14.19
N VAL A 676 -15.05 9.12 14.89
CA VAL A 676 -15.69 8.86 16.19
C VAL A 676 -16.83 7.87 16.05
N TYR A 677 -17.68 8.04 15.04
CA TYR A 677 -18.78 7.12 14.75
C TYR A 677 -18.28 5.71 14.41
N THR A 678 -17.25 5.60 13.57
CA THR A 678 -16.70 4.29 13.23
C THR A 678 -16.06 3.63 14.45
N ALA A 679 -15.35 4.37 15.31
CA ALA A 679 -14.69 3.84 16.49
C ALA A 679 -15.71 3.26 17.49
N ILE A 680 -16.80 3.98 17.81
CA ILE A 680 -17.82 3.47 18.73
C ILE A 680 -18.55 2.25 18.19
N THR A 681 -18.75 2.17 16.87
CA THR A 681 -19.40 1.02 16.23
C THR A 681 -18.53 -0.25 16.24
N ARG A 682 -17.26 -0.15 16.61
CA ARG A 682 -16.38 -1.31 16.83
C ARG A 682 -16.63 -1.97 18.20
N ALA A 683 -17.20 -1.26 19.17
CA ALA A 683 -17.51 -1.80 20.47
C ALA A 683 -18.85 -2.59 20.45
N THR A 684 -18.87 -3.74 21.13
CA THR A 684 -20.11 -4.53 21.30
C THR A 684 -20.68 -4.46 22.70
N LYS A 685 -19.82 -4.30 23.73
CA LYS A 685 -20.24 -4.24 25.13
C LYS A 685 -19.85 -2.94 25.79
N ASN A 686 -18.57 -2.54 25.72
CA ASN A 686 -18.05 -1.38 26.47
C ASN A 686 -17.25 -0.45 25.56
N MET A 687 -17.40 0.85 25.76
CA MET A 687 -16.63 1.89 25.09
C MET A 687 -16.00 2.84 26.08
N PHE A 688 -14.69 3.04 25.99
CA PHE A 688 -13.92 3.97 26.82
C PHE A 688 -13.25 5.02 25.94
N TRP A 689 -13.64 6.26 26.12
CA TRP A 689 -12.99 7.42 25.54
C TRP A 689 -11.97 7.99 26.51
N LEU A 690 -10.80 8.35 26.03
CA LEU A 690 -9.72 8.96 26.82
C LEU A 690 -9.27 10.26 26.17
N GLY A 691 -9.11 11.32 26.96
CA GLY A 691 -8.54 12.57 26.48
C GLY A 691 -9.31 13.81 26.92
N ARG A 692 -9.35 14.82 26.05
CA ARG A 692 -10.02 16.09 26.35
C ARG A 692 -11.43 16.10 25.75
N GLU A 693 -12.43 16.33 26.57
CA GLU A 693 -13.84 16.39 26.19
C GLU A 693 -14.11 17.34 25.00
N LYS A 694 -13.49 18.54 25.01
CA LYS A 694 -13.62 19.53 23.94
C LYS A 694 -13.23 18.94 22.57
N ILE A 695 -12.23 18.06 22.51
CA ILE A 695 -11.78 17.44 21.24
C ILE A 695 -12.87 16.50 20.72
N LEU A 696 -13.44 15.66 21.57
CA LEU A 696 -14.53 14.74 21.18
C LEU A 696 -15.75 15.51 20.69
N ARG A 697 -16.20 16.53 21.45
CA ARG A 697 -17.32 17.37 21.10
C ARG A 697 -17.12 18.09 19.76
N ASN A 698 -15.96 18.69 19.56
CA ASN A 698 -15.61 19.33 18.30
C ASN A 698 -15.58 18.33 17.13
N ALA A 699 -15.06 17.14 17.32
CA ALA A 699 -15.01 16.11 16.29
C ALA A 699 -16.40 15.71 15.83
N ILE A 700 -17.36 15.58 16.76
CA ILE A 700 -18.76 15.22 16.46
C ILE A 700 -19.45 16.33 15.67
N THR A 701 -19.20 17.62 16.00
CA THR A 701 -19.91 18.76 15.42
C THR A 701 -19.24 19.33 14.16
N SER A 702 -17.98 19.06 13.91
CA SER A 702 -17.21 19.65 12.80
C SER A 702 -17.52 19.08 11.40
N GLY A 703 -18.45 18.14 11.30
CA GLY A 703 -18.72 17.43 10.05
C GLY A 703 -17.67 16.36 9.71
N THR A 704 -17.76 15.80 8.53
CA THR A 704 -16.85 14.74 8.08
C THR A 704 -15.82 15.28 7.09
N LYS A 705 -14.67 14.67 7.03
CA LYS A 705 -13.71 14.94 5.93
C LYS A 705 -14.28 14.55 4.58
N ALA A 706 -15.11 13.52 4.54
CA ALA A 706 -15.80 13.09 3.33
C ALA A 706 -16.67 14.22 2.74
N SER A 707 -17.38 14.96 3.58
CA SER A 707 -18.24 16.06 3.11
C SER A 707 -17.48 17.25 2.49
N LYS A 708 -16.17 17.32 2.74
CA LYS A 708 -15.29 18.35 2.18
C LYS A 708 -14.61 17.93 0.88
N ARG A 709 -14.74 16.64 0.50
CA ARG A 709 -14.10 16.16 -0.72
C ARG A 709 -14.83 16.70 -1.95
N GLN A 710 -14.06 17.27 -2.86
CA GLN A 710 -14.52 17.65 -4.19
C GLN A 710 -14.43 16.42 -5.10
N VAL A 711 -15.58 15.89 -5.51
CA VAL A 711 -15.73 14.68 -6.31
C VAL A 711 -16.72 14.91 -7.43
N TYR A 712 -16.63 14.15 -8.53
CA TYR A 712 -17.38 14.49 -9.74
C TYR A 712 -18.18 13.33 -10.33
N LEU A 713 -18.08 12.12 -9.78
CA LEU A 713 -18.69 10.92 -10.33
C LEU A 713 -20.21 11.01 -10.44
N SER A 714 -20.91 11.58 -9.45
CA SER A 714 -22.38 11.73 -9.49
C SER A 714 -22.84 12.58 -10.66
N LYS A 715 -22.16 13.67 -10.96
CA LYS A 715 -22.46 14.53 -12.13
C LYS A 715 -22.24 13.78 -13.44
N LEU A 716 -21.16 13.01 -13.56
CA LEU A 716 -20.91 12.18 -14.76
C LEU A 716 -21.99 11.13 -14.94
N ILE A 717 -22.44 10.45 -13.88
CA ILE A 717 -23.53 9.48 -13.94
C ILE A 717 -24.81 10.16 -14.42
N THR A 718 -25.14 11.31 -13.84
CA THR A 718 -26.35 12.07 -14.20
C THR A 718 -26.33 12.49 -15.66
N ASN A 719 -25.23 13.05 -16.15
CA ASN A 719 -25.06 13.48 -17.52
C ASN A 719 -25.14 12.32 -18.52
N GLU A 720 -24.46 11.22 -18.21
CA GLU A 720 -24.48 10.02 -19.06
C GLU A 720 -25.87 9.39 -19.15
N VAL A 721 -26.63 9.37 -18.08
CA VAL A 721 -27.98 8.79 -18.07
C VAL A 721 -28.99 9.75 -18.70
N ALA A 722 -28.87 11.07 -18.50
CA ALA A 722 -29.72 12.06 -19.16
C ALA A 722 -29.65 11.95 -20.71
N SER A 723 -28.54 11.52 -21.25
CA SER A 723 -28.37 11.29 -22.70
C SER A 723 -29.10 10.03 -23.23
N ILE A 724 -29.79 9.26 -22.37
CA ILE A 724 -30.66 8.14 -22.76
C ILE A 724 -32.08 8.62 -23.09
N LYS A 725 -32.52 9.73 -22.48
CA LYS A 725 -33.80 10.39 -22.76
C LYS A 725 -33.73 11.20 -24.04
#